data_c155af8a1dfe872de9f4c2c1e1bef4ea
#
_entry.id   c155af8a1dfe872de9f4c2c1e1bef4ea
#
_cell.length_a   1.000
_cell.length_b   1.000
_cell.length_c   1.000
_cell.angle_alpha   90.00
_cell.angle_beta   90.00
_cell.angle_gamma   90.00
#
_symmetry.space_group_name_H-M   'P 1'
#
loop_
_entity.id
_entity.type
_entity.pdbx_description
1 polymer ?
#
loop_
_entity_poly.entity_id
_entity_poly.type
_entity_poly.pdbx_seq_one_letter_code
_entity_poly.pdbx_strand_id
1 'polypeptide(L)'
;AAFTLLAPVDQGFGVKIRQPVRTIQGVVTAFERLSASRDETHYSLTLQPRLALLSRSHQNRIYQDMSVPDIVEHILRTRHGMRGEDFIFTLAQAYPRREQVMQYGEDDLRFITRLLGEVGIWFRFTADTRLHIDVAEFCDSQQGYEKGLTLPSVPPSGQQSAGGDAVWEMACRHRVVEQQVSTRDYNYRQATDDMNTLVDATRGDATTCGEAYHWGDNYLTAGNVHDRHPAPESGAFYARLRHERYLNGQTRMQATTSCPTLCPGQVLKVTGGEEVAGEFADGVLVTAMHSHARRDADFAVEFAGIPDSPDVGYRPEPGARPVMAGTLPARVTSTRENDTYGHIDKHGRYRVNMLFDRARWETGFESLWVRQSRPYAGDTYGLHLPLLAGTEVAIGFEDGNPDRPYIAGVLHDSAHGDHVTIRNDKRNVLRTPANNKIRLDDERGKEHIKVSTEYGGKSQLNLGHLVDGGKQPRGEGFELRTDSYGAIRAGKGIFITADAQMKAQGQQLAMEPALSRLSAALVEMQSLAASAQQAQALAADVGRQQKLLQQKIEQIQKEILLATASQGVALASGDDMLLSAQENLTLISGKQLDLGAQKDFTLAAGKQISLWSQRGAKWFASQGDIDIQAQSGNITTWSTQDTYISSGKRLVITAQDELTLICGGGYIKIKGGNVEIGGPGKLLIKNAGIKKAGSGSMQGVMKSFESGSFDEKFVIRNSLTKEPLANKAYSITMPDGRIVSGVTDLNGYTSLNTSDVI
;
A
#
# COMPACT_ATOMS: atom_id res chain seq x y z
N ALA A 1 10.32 -60.92 -4.07
CA ALA A 1 9.87 -62.16 -4.72
C ALA A 1 10.22 -62.15 -6.19
N ALA A 2 10.32 -63.32 -6.78
CA ALA A 2 10.61 -63.47 -8.20
C ALA A 2 9.64 -64.49 -8.82
N PHE A 3 9.23 -64.20 -10.03
CA PHE A 3 8.54 -65.16 -10.89
C PHE A 3 9.45 -65.42 -12.11
N THR A 4 9.81 -66.74 -12.30
CA THR A 4 10.71 -67.11 -13.38
C THR A 4 9.98 -68.00 -14.38
N LEU A 5 9.90 -67.53 -15.61
CA LEU A 5 9.42 -68.36 -16.73
C LEU A 5 10.55 -69.26 -17.20
N LEU A 6 10.28 -70.58 -17.27
CA LEU A 6 11.19 -71.57 -17.70
C LEU A 6 10.71 -72.11 -19.05
N ALA A 7 11.54 -72.05 -20.07
CA ALA A 7 11.26 -72.71 -21.36
C ALA A 7 12.01 -74.06 -21.48
N PRO A 8 11.38 -75.04 -22.07
CA PRO A 8 12.11 -76.31 -22.41
C PRO A 8 13.11 -76.08 -23.51
N VAL A 9 14.37 -76.41 -23.25
CA VAL A 9 15.46 -76.34 -24.22
C VAL A 9 15.86 -77.78 -24.57
N ASP A 10 15.82 -78.16 -25.83
CA ASP A 10 16.24 -79.47 -26.30
C ASP A 10 17.77 -79.58 -26.25
N GLN A 11 18.25 -80.49 -25.47
CA GLN A 11 19.71 -80.78 -25.34
C GLN A 11 20.18 -81.90 -26.34
N GLY A 12 19.31 -82.33 -27.23
CA GLY A 12 19.52 -83.52 -28.09
C GLY A 12 19.16 -84.82 -27.41
N PHE A 13 18.94 -85.89 -28.17
CA PHE A 13 18.52 -87.19 -27.71
C PHE A 13 17.21 -87.25 -26.90
N GLY A 14 16.30 -86.32 -27.13
CA GLY A 14 14.99 -86.27 -26.45
C GLY A 14 15.04 -85.76 -25.02
N VAL A 15 16.18 -85.28 -24.56
CA VAL A 15 16.31 -84.66 -23.21
C VAL A 15 15.98 -83.18 -23.29
N LYS A 16 14.85 -82.78 -22.70
CA LYS A 16 14.46 -81.37 -22.54
C LYS A 16 14.75 -80.91 -21.11
N ILE A 17 15.61 -79.96 -20.95
CA ILE A 17 15.83 -79.24 -19.66
C ILE A 17 15.12 -77.91 -19.71
N ARG A 18 14.61 -77.47 -18.57
CA ARG A 18 13.96 -76.19 -18.41
C ARG A 18 15.01 -75.15 -18.04
N GLN A 19 15.19 -74.16 -18.88
CA GLN A 19 16.07 -73.04 -18.60
C GLN A 19 15.26 -71.76 -18.34
N PRO A 20 15.71 -70.87 -17.43
CA PRO A 20 15.10 -69.62 -17.21
C PRO A 20 15.25 -68.69 -18.43
N VAL A 21 14.14 -68.28 -19.02
CA VAL A 21 14.10 -67.35 -20.16
C VAL A 21 13.71 -65.95 -19.76
N ARG A 22 12.93 -65.83 -18.73
CA ARG A 22 12.53 -64.52 -18.17
C ARG A 22 12.30 -64.61 -16.68
N THR A 23 12.82 -63.63 -15.93
CA THR A 23 12.55 -63.46 -14.51
C THR A 23 11.91 -62.11 -14.28
N ILE A 24 10.77 -62.09 -13.63
CA ILE A 24 10.08 -60.89 -13.17
C ILE A 24 10.32 -60.78 -11.66
N GLN A 25 10.95 -59.71 -11.23
CA GLN A 25 11.18 -59.40 -9.83
C GLN A 25 10.06 -58.48 -9.33
N GLY A 26 9.81 -58.50 -8.04
CA GLY A 26 8.83 -57.59 -7.44
C GLY A 26 8.48 -57.93 -5.99
N VAL A 27 7.41 -57.36 -5.52
CA VAL A 27 6.85 -57.57 -4.18
C VAL A 27 5.47 -58.24 -4.28
N VAL A 28 5.17 -59.15 -3.37
CA VAL A 28 3.83 -59.73 -3.29
C VAL A 28 2.90 -58.70 -2.64
N THR A 29 1.94 -58.21 -3.38
CA THR A 29 0.99 -57.18 -2.94
C THR A 29 -0.36 -57.77 -2.53
N ALA A 30 -0.69 -58.97 -2.99
CA ALA A 30 -1.88 -59.73 -2.53
C ALA A 30 -1.58 -61.24 -2.54
N PHE A 31 -2.18 -61.91 -1.59
CA PHE A 31 -2.18 -63.36 -1.43
C PHE A 31 -3.58 -63.81 -1.06
N GLU A 32 -4.13 -64.75 -1.80
CA GLU A 32 -5.48 -65.21 -1.59
C GLU A 32 -5.52 -66.76 -1.73
N ARG A 33 -6.24 -67.40 -0.87
CA ARG A 33 -6.57 -68.81 -0.99
C ARG A 33 -7.93 -68.92 -1.68
N LEU A 34 -7.92 -69.37 -2.92
CA LEU A 34 -9.10 -69.48 -3.77
C LEU A 34 -9.99 -70.67 -3.39
N SER A 35 -9.37 -71.83 -3.18
CA SER A 35 -10.07 -73.06 -2.79
C SER A 35 -9.13 -73.99 -2.03
N ALA A 36 -9.73 -74.88 -1.23
CA ALA A 36 -9.00 -75.97 -0.61
C ALA A 36 -9.90 -77.22 -0.60
N SER A 37 -9.34 -78.37 -1.02
CA SER A 37 -9.91 -79.71 -0.95
C SER A 37 -8.97 -80.62 -0.14
N ARG A 38 -9.32 -81.87 -0.04
CA ARG A 38 -8.47 -82.85 0.64
C ARG A 38 -7.14 -83.11 -0.10
N ASP A 39 -7.17 -82.94 -1.41
CA ASP A 39 -6.07 -83.34 -2.29
C ASP A 39 -5.26 -82.14 -2.84
N GLU A 40 -5.88 -80.92 -2.91
CA GLU A 40 -5.19 -79.72 -3.44
C GLU A 40 -5.74 -78.43 -2.85
N THR A 41 -4.89 -77.43 -2.87
CA THR A 41 -5.25 -76.05 -2.48
C THR A 41 -4.79 -75.10 -3.54
N HIS A 42 -5.71 -74.22 -3.97
CA HIS A 42 -5.42 -73.20 -4.97
C HIS A 42 -5.16 -71.85 -4.30
N TYR A 43 -4.12 -71.19 -4.69
CA TYR A 43 -3.71 -69.86 -4.22
C TYR A 43 -3.59 -68.91 -5.40
N SER A 44 -3.92 -67.64 -5.12
CA SER A 44 -3.60 -66.52 -6.00
C SER A 44 -2.55 -65.64 -5.33
N LEU A 45 -1.53 -65.28 -6.09
CA LEU A 45 -0.47 -64.36 -5.67
C LEU A 45 -0.40 -63.22 -6.67
N THR A 46 -0.47 -61.99 -6.18
CA THR A 46 -0.21 -60.80 -7.03
C THR A 46 1.19 -60.29 -6.75
N LEU A 47 2.06 -60.34 -7.75
CA LEU A 47 3.40 -59.80 -7.75
C LEU A 47 3.38 -58.50 -8.54
N GLN A 48 3.84 -57.42 -7.94
CA GLN A 48 3.93 -56.13 -8.59
C GLN A 48 5.32 -55.53 -8.41
N PRO A 49 5.75 -54.61 -9.29
CA PRO A 49 6.95 -53.82 -9.05
C PRO A 49 6.87 -53.10 -7.69
N ARG A 50 8.03 -52.93 -7.05
CA ARG A 50 8.12 -52.25 -5.75
C ARG A 50 7.48 -50.84 -5.79
N LEU A 51 7.53 -50.16 -6.94
CA LEU A 51 6.88 -48.87 -7.16
C LEU A 51 5.37 -48.92 -6.87
N ALA A 52 4.69 -50.06 -7.04
CA ALA A 52 3.24 -50.17 -6.73
C ALA A 52 2.90 -49.91 -5.26
N LEU A 53 3.84 -50.14 -4.33
CA LEU A 53 3.64 -49.89 -2.92
C LEU A 53 3.43 -48.39 -2.61
N LEU A 54 3.88 -47.49 -3.47
CA LEU A 54 3.70 -46.06 -3.34
C LEU A 54 2.23 -45.66 -3.35
N SER A 55 1.35 -46.48 -3.94
CA SER A 55 -0.11 -46.27 -3.91
C SER A 55 -0.72 -46.39 -2.52
N ARG A 56 0.02 -46.90 -1.53
CA ARG A 56 -0.42 -47.00 -0.13
C ARG A 56 -0.07 -45.80 0.72
N SER A 57 0.67 -44.83 0.16
CA SER A 57 1.11 -43.62 0.83
C SER A 57 0.35 -42.40 0.29
N HIS A 58 -0.75 -42.02 0.95
CA HIS A 58 -1.51 -40.83 0.64
C HIS A 58 -0.96 -39.62 1.41
N GLN A 59 -0.67 -38.54 0.72
CA GLN A 59 -0.02 -37.36 1.32
C GLN A 59 -0.64 -36.05 0.81
N ASN A 60 -0.44 -35.02 1.63
CA ASN A 60 -0.59 -33.62 1.25
C ASN A 60 0.72 -32.93 1.60
N ARG A 61 1.43 -32.39 0.62
CA ARG A 61 2.76 -31.87 0.83
C ARG A 61 3.14 -30.80 -0.20
N ILE A 62 4.09 -29.95 0.15
CA ILE A 62 4.66 -28.92 -0.71
C ILE A 62 6.12 -29.27 -1.02
N TYR A 63 6.53 -29.11 -2.27
CA TYR A 63 7.91 -29.20 -2.75
C TYR A 63 8.28 -27.84 -3.35
N GLN A 64 9.41 -27.27 -2.96
CA GLN A 64 9.87 -25.96 -3.42
C GLN A 64 11.27 -26.07 -4.02
N ASP A 65 11.50 -25.29 -5.09
CA ASP A 65 12.81 -25.18 -5.78
C ASP A 65 13.39 -26.54 -6.18
N MET A 66 12.55 -27.40 -6.72
CA MET A 66 12.90 -28.74 -7.19
C MET A 66 12.41 -28.98 -8.61
N SER A 67 13.21 -29.68 -9.42
CA SER A 67 12.75 -30.17 -10.71
C SER A 67 11.85 -31.42 -10.54
N VAL A 68 11.11 -31.77 -11.59
CA VAL A 68 10.26 -32.97 -11.54
C VAL A 68 11.08 -34.24 -11.23
N PRO A 69 12.24 -34.50 -11.87
CA PRO A 69 13.10 -35.64 -11.48
C PRO A 69 13.57 -35.57 -10.00
N ASP A 70 13.94 -34.37 -9.51
CA ASP A 70 14.39 -34.23 -8.12
C ASP A 70 13.26 -34.56 -7.14
N ILE A 71 12.01 -34.15 -7.42
CA ILE A 71 10.84 -34.46 -6.58
C ILE A 71 10.60 -35.96 -6.53
N VAL A 72 10.64 -36.62 -7.72
CA VAL A 72 10.44 -38.05 -7.83
C VAL A 72 11.54 -38.80 -7.06
N GLU A 73 12.80 -38.46 -7.29
CA GLU A 73 13.93 -39.06 -6.58
C GLU A 73 13.82 -38.85 -5.06
N HIS A 74 13.45 -37.61 -4.62
CA HIS A 74 13.24 -37.31 -3.20
C HIS A 74 12.20 -38.23 -2.58
N ILE A 75 11.06 -38.45 -3.24
CA ILE A 75 9.99 -39.32 -2.74
C ILE A 75 10.47 -40.76 -2.64
N LEU A 76 11.08 -41.26 -3.71
CA LEU A 76 11.57 -42.66 -3.78
C LEU A 76 12.58 -42.92 -2.66
N ARG A 77 13.56 -42.04 -2.45
CA ARG A 77 14.61 -42.19 -1.45
C ARG A 77 14.14 -41.95 -0.03
N THR A 78 13.51 -40.81 0.22
CA THR A 78 13.27 -40.36 1.62
C THR A 78 12.03 -41.00 2.22
N ARG A 79 11.00 -41.29 1.43
CA ARG A 79 9.75 -41.83 1.91
C ARG A 79 9.63 -43.34 1.75
N HIS A 80 10.20 -43.88 0.70
CA HIS A 80 10.08 -45.30 0.37
C HIS A 80 11.40 -46.09 0.53
N GLY A 81 12.48 -45.41 0.95
CA GLY A 81 13.77 -46.03 1.20
C GLY A 81 14.36 -46.74 0.01
N MET A 82 13.99 -46.32 -1.21
CA MET A 82 14.56 -46.89 -2.45
C MET A 82 15.98 -46.35 -2.65
N ARG A 83 16.87 -47.20 -3.11
CA ARG A 83 18.28 -46.88 -3.31
C ARG A 83 18.60 -46.71 -4.81
N GLY A 84 19.85 -46.36 -5.10
CA GLY A 84 20.29 -46.17 -6.47
C GLY A 84 20.22 -47.45 -7.36
N GLU A 85 20.19 -48.65 -6.72
CA GLU A 85 19.96 -49.91 -7.42
C GLU A 85 18.47 -50.18 -7.75
N ASP A 86 17.52 -49.54 -7.07
CA ASP A 86 16.08 -49.76 -7.27
C ASP A 86 15.51 -48.91 -8.43
N PHE A 87 16.19 -47.84 -8.80
CA PHE A 87 15.75 -46.97 -9.90
C PHE A 87 16.91 -46.20 -10.55
N ILE A 88 16.72 -45.82 -11.82
CA ILE A 88 17.69 -45.05 -12.59
C ILE A 88 16.97 -44.01 -13.47
N PHE A 89 17.58 -42.83 -13.59
CA PHE A 89 17.16 -41.81 -14.55
C PHE A 89 18.13 -41.79 -15.74
N THR A 90 17.58 -42.03 -16.93
CA THR A 90 18.30 -41.94 -18.21
C THR A 90 17.67 -40.81 -19.01
N LEU A 91 17.99 -39.56 -18.62
CA LEU A 91 17.40 -38.39 -19.20
C LEU A 91 18.35 -37.69 -20.15
N ALA A 92 17.83 -37.28 -21.30
CA ALA A 92 18.57 -36.52 -22.31
C ALA A 92 18.49 -35.00 -22.07
N GLN A 93 17.50 -34.53 -21.28
CA GLN A 93 17.24 -33.13 -21.01
C GLN A 93 17.44 -32.78 -19.55
N ALA A 94 17.78 -31.51 -19.28
CA ALA A 94 17.83 -30.94 -17.92
C ALA A 94 16.51 -30.20 -17.65
N TYR A 95 15.79 -30.61 -16.63
CA TYR A 95 14.51 -30.02 -16.25
C TYR A 95 14.70 -28.83 -15.30
N PRO A 96 13.95 -27.72 -15.51
CA PRO A 96 14.04 -26.55 -14.64
C PRO A 96 13.48 -26.88 -13.25
N ARG A 97 13.95 -26.13 -12.26
CA ARG A 97 13.36 -26.15 -10.92
C ARG A 97 12.07 -25.36 -10.91
N ARG A 98 11.01 -25.97 -10.41
CA ARG A 98 9.73 -25.31 -10.19
C ARG A 98 9.73 -24.59 -8.85
N GLU A 99 9.19 -23.39 -8.80
CA GLU A 99 9.10 -22.61 -7.53
C GLU A 99 8.36 -23.40 -6.46
N GLN A 100 7.26 -24.04 -6.82
CA GLN A 100 6.47 -24.90 -5.93
C GLN A 100 5.69 -25.93 -6.73
N VAL A 101 5.60 -27.12 -6.18
CA VAL A 101 4.70 -28.19 -6.63
C VAL A 101 3.95 -28.72 -5.42
N MET A 102 2.64 -28.86 -5.55
CA MET A 102 1.78 -29.34 -4.46
C MET A 102 1.25 -30.75 -4.76
N GLN A 103 1.51 -31.67 -3.86
CA GLN A 103 0.78 -32.94 -3.75
C GLN A 103 -0.43 -32.72 -2.87
N TYR A 104 -1.63 -32.93 -3.39
CA TYR A 104 -2.86 -32.75 -2.61
C TYR A 104 -3.88 -33.85 -2.87
N GLY A 105 -4.19 -34.63 -1.83
CA GLY A 105 -5.15 -35.72 -1.92
C GLY A 105 -4.75 -36.87 -2.83
N GLU A 106 -3.46 -36.98 -3.17
CA GLU A 106 -2.91 -38.01 -4.06
C GLU A 106 -2.06 -38.99 -3.26
N ASP A 107 -2.11 -40.27 -3.66
CA ASP A 107 -1.07 -41.21 -3.27
C ASP A 107 0.23 -40.90 -4.00
N ASP A 108 1.36 -41.39 -3.48
CA ASP A 108 2.68 -41.11 -4.03
C ASP A 108 2.87 -41.63 -5.44
N LEU A 109 2.30 -42.81 -5.77
CA LEU A 109 2.39 -43.40 -7.11
C LEU A 109 1.67 -42.50 -8.13
N ARG A 110 0.43 -42.11 -7.81
CA ARG A 110 -0.34 -41.21 -8.66
C ARG A 110 0.34 -39.87 -8.86
N PHE A 111 0.88 -39.30 -7.78
CA PHE A 111 1.56 -38.02 -7.81
C PHE A 111 2.82 -38.06 -8.71
N ILE A 112 3.73 -39.03 -8.53
CA ILE A 112 4.94 -39.12 -9.34
C ILE A 112 4.62 -39.44 -10.79
N THR A 113 3.66 -40.35 -11.07
CA THR A 113 3.28 -40.68 -12.44
C THR A 113 2.62 -39.51 -13.16
N ARG A 114 1.85 -38.70 -12.46
CA ARG A 114 1.30 -37.46 -12.99
C ARG A 114 2.43 -36.49 -13.38
N LEU A 115 3.35 -36.20 -12.44
CA LEU A 115 4.46 -35.29 -12.72
C LEU A 115 5.34 -35.74 -13.87
N LEU A 116 5.69 -37.02 -13.90
CA LEU A 116 6.47 -37.63 -15.00
C LEU A 116 5.73 -37.49 -16.33
N GLY A 117 4.43 -37.83 -16.33
CA GLY A 117 3.57 -37.67 -17.49
C GLY A 117 3.45 -36.22 -17.94
N GLU A 118 3.33 -35.23 -17.04
CA GLU A 118 3.29 -33.82 -17.40
C GLU A 118 4.48 -33.39 -18.24
N VAL A 119 5.68 -33.85 -17.92
CA VAL A 119 6.93 -33.51 -18.63
C VAL A 119 7.36 -34.55 -19.63
N GLY A 120 6.55 -35.61 -19.90
CA GLY A 120 6.77 -36.60 -20.93
C GLY A 120 7.83 -37.63 -20.60
N ILE A 121 8.20 -37.79 -19.34
CA ILE A 121 9.08 -38.86 -18.86
C ILE A 121 8.26 -40.15 -18.74
N TRP A 122 8.67 -41.18 -19.45
CA TRP A 122 8.11 -42.53 -19.36
C TRP A 122 9.02 -43.43 -18.54
N PHE A 123 8.52 -44.57 -18.07
CA PHE A 123 9.33 -45.54 -17.34
C PHE A 123 8.98 -46.97 -17.70
N ARG A 124 9.94 -47.85 -17.50
CA ARG A 124 9.79 -49.28 -17.62
C ARG A 124 10.42 -49.99 -16.42
N PHE A 125 10.16 -51.28 -16.31
CA PHE A 125 10.76 -52.15 -15.30
C PHE A 125 11.70 -53.17 -15.95
N THR A 126 12.91 -53.26 -15.39
CA THR A 126 13.89 -54.28 -15.75
C THR A 126 14.20 -55.11 -14.50
N ALA A 127 14.57 -56.38 -14.69
CA ALA A 127 14.90 -57.26 -13.58
C ALA A 127 16.44 -57.36 -13.42
N ASP A 128 16.97 -56.94 -12.27
CA ASP A 128 18.34 -57.30 -11.90
C ASP A 128 18.35 -58.67 -11.21
N THR A 129 18.71 -59.70 -11.96
CA THR A 129 18.72 -61.09 -11.45
C THR A 129 19.84 -61.33 -10.44
N ARG A 130 20.87 -60.49 -10.41
CA ARG A 130 21.99 -60.58 -9.47
C ARG A 130 21.59 -60.06 -8.08
N LEU A 131 20.85 -58.95 -8.04
CA LEU A 131 20.37 -58.35 -6.80
C LEU A 131 18.97 -58.83 -6.40
N HIS A 132 18.30 -59.59 -7.28
CA HIS A 132 16.94 -60.08 -7.10
C HIS A 132 15.91 -58.93 -6.87
N ILE A 133 16.05 -57.84 -7.60
CA ILE A 133 15.17 -56.67 -7.52
C ILE A 133 14.60 -56.31 -8.90
N ASP A 134 13.48 -55.60 -8.89
CA ASP A 134 13.00 -54.85 -10.05
C ASP A 134 13.59 -53.46 -10.02
N VAL A 135 14.03 -52.97 -11.16
CA VAL A 135 14.60 -51.63 -11.34
C VAL A 135 13.64 -50.82 -12.18
N ALA A 136 13.22 -49.64 -11.66
CA ALA A 136 12.46 -48.68 -12.41
C ALA A 136 13.41 -47.76 -13.21
N GLU A 137 13.32 -47.81 -14.54
CA GLU A 137 14.13 -46.95 -15.41
C GLU A 137 13.27 -45.85 -16.01
N PHE A 138 13.61 -44.57 -15.69
CA PHE A 138 12.93 -43.38 -16.14
C PHE A 138 13.66 -42.74 -17.33
N CYS A 139 12.94 -42.52 -18.43
CA CYS A 139 13.52 -42.04 -19.68
C CYS A 139 12.65 -40.91 -20.28
N ASP A 140 13.29 -39.97 -20.99
CA ASP A 140 12.59 -38.84 -21.63
C ASP A 140 12.78 -38.83 -23.16
N SER A 141 13.56 -39.74 -23.68
CA SER A 141 13.94 -39.76 -25.10
C SER A 141 13.95 -41.19 -25.66
N GLN A 142 14.07 -41.28 -26.99
CA GLN A 142 14.18 -42.55 -27.72
C GLN A 142 15.50 -43.29 -27.46
N GLN A 143 16.50 -42.61 -26.84
CA GLN A 143 17.75 -43.24 -26.44
C GLN A 143 17.55 -44.30 -25.36
N GLY A 144 16.46 -44.20 -24.59
CA GLY A 144 16.06 -45.19 -23.61
C GLY A 144 15.39 -46.42 -24.21
N TYR A 145 15.13 -46.47 -25.53
CA TYR A 145 14.56 -47.67 -26.14
C TYR A 145 15.61 -48.78 -26.30
N GLU A 146 15.20 -49.97 -25.98
CA GLU A 146 16.06 -51.17 -26.15
C GLU A 146 15.88 -51.72 -27.56
N LYS A 147 16.90 -51.59 -28.38
CA LYS A 147 16.89 -51.99 -29.79
C LYS A 147 17.60 -53.35 -30.00
N GLY A 148 17.31 -54.02 -31.12
CA GLY A 148 18.01 -55.22 -31.56
C GLY A 148 17.16 -56.48 -31.54
N LEU A 149 15.93 -56.45 -30.98
CA LEU A 149 15.04 -57.63 -31.10
C LEU A 149 14.46 -57.72 -32.53
N THR A 150 14.65 -58.83 -33.17
CA THR A 150 14.10 -59.08 -34.51
C THR A 150 13.43 -60.44 -34.56
N LEU A 151 12.16 -60.48 -35.02
CA LEU A 151 11.37 -61.70 -35.12
C LEU A 151 10.74 -61.84 -36.52
N PRO A 152 10.61 -63.06 -37.05
CA PRO A 152 9.89 -63.28 -38.30
C PRO A 152 8.38 -63.19 -38.11
N SER A 153 7.65 -62.73 -39.13
CA SER A 153 6.21 -62.88 -39.25
C SER A 153 5.84 -64.26 -39.72
N VAL A 154 4.85 -64.87 -39.11
CA VAL A 154 4.30 -66.15 -39.49
C VAL A 154 2.81 -66.04 -39.74
N PRO A 155 2.25 -66.46 -40.88
CA PRO A 155 0.84 -66.37 -41.15
C PRO A 155 0.01 -67.25 -40.21
N PRO A 156 -1.28 -66.87 -39.90
CA PRO A 156 -2.13 -67.60 -38.96
C PRO A 156 -2.48 -69.04 -39.35
N SER A 157 -2.10 -69.44 -40.51
CA SER A 157 -2.40 -70.77 -41.12
C SER A 157 -1.75 -71.98 -40.42
N GLY A 158 -1.10 -71.79 -39.28
CA GLY A 158 -0.61 -72.93 -38.45
C GLY A 158 0.56 -73.70 -38.97
N GLN A 159 1.23 -73.32 -40.06
CA GLN A 159 2.47 -73.91 -40.46
C GLN A 159 3.65 -73.35 -39.72
N GLN A 160 4.24 -74.19 -38.97
CA GLN A 160 5.31 -73.99 -38.00
C GLN A 160 6.32 -72.91 -38.33
N SER A 161 6.58 -72.05 -37.41
CA SER A 161 7.90 -71.51 -37.20
C SER A 161 8.86 -72.64 -37.02
N ALA A 162 10.00 -72.60 -37.70
CA ALA A 162 11.06 -73.66 -37.65
C ALA A 162 11.72 -73.77 -36.25
N GLY A 163 10.92 -73.77 -35.18
CA GLY A 163 11.33 -73.85 -33.78
C GLY A 163 11.81 -72.54 -33.13
N GLY A 164 11.71 -71.39 -33.83
CA GLY A 164 12.05 -70.07 -33.30
C GLY A 164 10.83 -69.26 -32.95
N ASP A 165 11.02 -68.16 -32.13
CA ASP A 165 9.99 -67.23 -31.81
C ASP A 165 9.54 -66.43 -33.05
N ALA A 166 8.23 -66.10 -33.12
CA ALA A 166 7.61 -65.47 -34.28
C ALA A 166 6.52 -64.49 -33.85
N VAL A 167 6.04 -63.69 -34.79
CA VAL A 167 4.92 -62.76 -34.62
C VAL A 167 3.78 -63.12 -35.56
N TRP A 168 2.54 -63.13 -35.08
CA TRP A 168 1.34 -63.39 -35.87
C TRP A 168 0.17 -62.54 -35.41
N GLU A 169 -0.93 -62.61 -36.13
CA GLU A 169 -2.15 -61.84 -35.84
C GLU A 169 -1.91 -60.31 -35.74
N MET A 170 -1.10 -59.79 -36.68
CA MET A 170 -0.76 -58.40 -36.74
C MET A 170 -1.96 -57.56 -37.21
N ALA A 171 -2.45 -56.65 -36.40
CA ALA A 171 -3.49 -55.71 -36.72
C ALA A 171 -2.95 -54.28 -36.61
N CYS A 172 -2.99 -53.53 -37.69
CA CYS A 172 -2.63 -52.12 -37.73
C CYS A 172 -3.88 -51.27 -37.71
N ARG A 173 -3.87 -50.27 -36.84
CA ARG A 173 -4.97 -49.33 -36.67
C ARG A 173 -4.47 -47.91 -36.93
N HIS A 174 -5.17 -47.22 -37.84
CA HIS A 174 -4.91 -45.82 -38.20
C HIS A 174 -6.12 -44.97 -37.77
N ARG A 175 -5.84 -43.81 -37.25
CA ARG A 175 -6.83 -42.81 -36.87
C ARG A 175 -6.40 -41.42 -37.31
N VAL A 176 -7.34 -40.57 -37.66
CA VAL A 176 -7.10 -39.13 -37.81
C VAL A 176 -6.90 -38.56 -36.42
N VAL A 177 -5.85 -37.78 -36.25
CA VAL A 177 -5.55 -37.06 -35.01
C VAL A 177 -5.31 -35.59 -35.31
N GLU A 178 -5.14 -34.81 -34.29
CA GLU A 178 -4.95 -33.36 -34.37
C GLU A 178 -3.68 -33.03 -35.17
N GLN A 179 -3.79 -32.06 -36.08
CA GLN A 179 -2.71 -31.60 -36.95
C GLN A 179 -1.74 -30.67 -36.22
N GLN A 180 -2.29 -29.83 -35.31
CA GLN A 180 -1.49 -28.86 -34.58
C GLN A 180 -2.01 -28.70 -33.16
N VAL A 181 -1.12 -28.32 -32.26
CA VAL A 181 -1.44 -28.05 -30.88
C VAL A 181 -1.02 -26.63 -30.52
N SER A 182 -1.94 -25.85 -29.99
CA SER A 182 -1.65 -24.55 -29.40
C SER A 182 -1.77 -24.61 -27.89
N THR A 183 -0.89 -23.89 -27.24
CA THR A 183 -0.98 -23.65 -25.78
C THR A 183 -0.89 -22.16 -25.49
N ARG A 184 -1.58 -21.74 -24.45
CA ARG A 184 -1.48 -20.40 -23.94
C ARG A 184 -1.48 -20.40 -22.43
N ASP A 185 -0.72 -19.46 -21.85
CA ASP A 185 -0.71 -19.26 -20.40
C ASP A 185 -0.64 -17.77 -20.08
N TYR A 186 -0.74 -17.45 -18.82
CA TYR A 186 -0.60 -16.11 -18.28
C TYR A 186 0.43 -16.08 -17.15
N ASN A 187 1.51 -15.33 -17.35
CA ASN A 187 2.50 -15.09 -16.31
C ASN A 187 2.38 -13.65 -15.80
N TYR A 188 1.84 -13.46 -14.60
CA TYR A 188 1.66 -12.13 -14.01
C TYR A 188 2.97 -11.36 -13.77
N ARG A 189 4.13 -12.04 -13.80
CA ARG A 189 5.45 -11.40 -13.67
C ARG A 189 5.87 -10.71 -14.97
N GLN A 190 5.26 -11.10 -16.07
CA GLN A 190 5.47 -10.60 -17.43
C GLN A 190 4.11 -10.47 -18.13
N ALA A 191 3.22 -9.67 -17.51
CA ALA A 191 1.80 -9.62 -17.86
C ALA A 191 1.50 -9.13 -19.30
N THR A 192 2.47 -8.52 -19.96
CA THR A 192 2.38 -8.01 -21.34
C THR A 192 2.92 -8.97 -22.38
N ASP A 193 3.60 -10.05 -21.96
CA ASP A 193 4.20 -10.99 -22.88
C ASP A 193 3.14 -11.89 -23.52
N ASP A 194 3.26 -12.10 -24.82
CA ASP A 194 2.43 -13.08 -25.51
C ASP A 194 2.95 -14.48 -25.22
N MET A 195 2.19 -15.21 -24.42
CA MET A 195 2.50 -16.57 -23.99
C MET A 195 1.81 -17.62 -24.87
N ASN A 196 1.42 -17.28 -26.10
CA ASN A 196 0.79 -18.18 -27.03
C ASN A 196 1.84 -18.95 -27.86
N THR A 197 1.64 -20.27 -28.04
CA THR A 197 2.51 -21.12 -28.84
C THR A 197 1.67 -22.02 -29.73
N LEU A 198 2.17 -22.33 -30.93
CA LEU A 198 1.53 -23.23 -31.90
C LEU A 198 2.60 -24.17 -32.46
N VAL A 199 2.41 -25.46 -32.35
CA VAL A 199 3.34 -26.49 -32.85
C VAL A 199 2.61 -27.46 -33.78
N ASP A 200 3.21 -27.66 -34.96
CA ASP A 200 2.91 -28.78 -35.87
C ASP A 200 4.20 -29.63 -36.02
N ALA A 201 4.26 -30.80 -35.37
CA ALA A 201 5.39 -31.73 -35.43
C ALA A 201 5.40 -32.55 -36.70
N THR A 202 4.29 -32.65 -37.39
CA THR A 202 4.14 -33.45 -38.64
C THR A 202 4.44 -32.64 -39.90
N ARG A 203 4.47 -31.31 -39.79
CA ARG A 203 4.73 -30.40 -40.93
C ARG A 203 3.80 -30.60 -42.12
N GLY A 204 2.51 -30.82 -41.85
CA GLY A 204 1.48 -30.92 -42.87
C GLY A 204 1.16 -32.33 -43.35
N ASP A 205 1.28 -33.32 -42.49
CA ASP A 205 0.82 -34.70 -42.78
C ASP A 205 -0.68 -34.66 -43.10
N ALA A 206 -1.03 -35.17 -44.30
CA ALA A 206 -2.40 -35.18 -44.81
C ALA A 206 -3.37 -36.07 -43.99
N THR A 207 -2.86 -36.92 -43.11
CA THR A 207 -3.64 -37.78 -42.22
C THR A 207 -3.97 -37.14 -40.87
N THR A 208 -3.61 -35.87 -40.68
CA THR A 208 -3.91 -35.10 -39.49
C THR A 208 -4.93 -33.99 -39.83
N CYS A 209 -5.73 -33.54 -38.83
CA CYS A 209 -6.76 -32.53 -39.06
C CYS A 209 -7.07 -31.76 -37.75
N GLY A 210 -7.27 -30.45 -37.88
CA GLY A 210 -7.74 -29.60 -36.77
C GLY A 210 -6.65 -29.15 -35.82
N GLU A 211 -7.07 -28.35 -34.83
CA GLU A 211 -6.24 -27.78 -33.82
C GLU A 211 -6.75 -28.17 -32.41
N ALA A 212 -5.82 -28.59 -31.54
CA ALA A 212 -6.09 -28.76 -30.12
C ALA A 212 -5.51 -27.57 -29.33
N TYR A 213 -6.40 -26.74 -28.73
CA TYR A 213 -6.01 -25.63 -27.91
C TYR A 213 -6.02 -26.00 -26.42
N HIS A 214 -4.95 -25.67 -25.71
CA HIS A 214 -4.79 -25.93 -24.28
C HIS A 214 -4.43 -24.66 -23.53
N TRP A 215 -4.99 -24.50 -22.32
CA TRP A 215 -4.79 -23.34 -21.46
C TRP A 215 -4.23 -23.75 -20.09
N GLY A 216 -3.32 -22.92 -19.53
CA GLY A 216 -2.98 -22.97 -18.12
C GLY A 216 -1.99 -24.07 -17.72
N ASP A 217 -0.93 -24.31 -18.49
CA ASP A 217 0.11 -25.32 -18.20
C ASP A 217 1.11 -24.89 -17.12
N ASN A 218 1.06 -23.62 -16.72
CA ASN A 218 1.96 -23.02 -15.73
C ASN A 218 3.42 -22.89 -16.21
N TYR A 219 3.62 -22.61 -17.50
CA TYR A 219 4.96 -22.32 -18.00
C TYR A 219 5.32 -20.82 -17.84
N LEU A 220 6.64 -20.55 -17.70
CA LEU A 220 7.15 -19.19 -17.48
C LEU A 220 7.59 -18.50 -18.78
N THR A 221 7.81 -19.25 -19.86
CA THR A 221 8.25 -18.72 -21.15
C THR A 221 7.58 -19.49 -22.29
N ALA A 222 7.28 -18.79 -23.39
CA ALA A 222 6.67 -19.42 -24.56
C ALA A 222 7.64 -20.45 -25.24
N GLY A 223 8.94 -20.19 -25.24
CA GLY A 223 9.93 -21.03 -25.92
C GLY A 223 9.94 -20.82 -27.43
N ASN A 224 10.77 -21.60 -28.12
CA ASN A 224 10.89 -21.55 -29.58
C ASN A 224 10.09 -22.69 -30.22
N VAL A 225 9.02 -22.36 -30.92
CA VAL A 225 8.13 -23.32 -31.61
C VAL A 225 8.78 -24.04 -32.81
N HIS A 226 9.86 -23.49 -33.35
CA HIS A 226 10.59 -24.08 -34.50
C HIS A 226 11.67 -25.06 -34.05
N ASP A 227 11.94 -25.14 -32.74
CA ASP A 227 12.92 -26.06 -32.20
C ASP A 227 12.35 -27.49 -32.18
N ARG A 228 13.16 -28.46 -32.61
CA ARG A 228 12.83 -29.89 -32.48
C ARG A 228 12.86 -30.35 -31.02
N HIS A 229 13.68 -29.70 -30.20
CA HIS A 229 13.85 -30.00 -28.78
C HIS A 229 13.69 -28.69 -27.98
N PRO A 230 12.45 -28.18 -27.87
CA PRO A 230 12.22 -26.94 -27.12
C PRO A 230 12.70 -27.06 -25.67
N ALA A 231 13.09 -25.93 -25.09
CA ALA A 231 13.50 -25.90 -23.70
C ALA A 231 12.41 -26.53 -22.79
N PRO A 232 12.78 -27.49 -21.93
CA PRO A 232 11.83 -28.16 -21.04
C PRO A 232 10.96 -27.21 -20.27
N GLU A 233 9.67 -27.55 -20.16
CA GLU A 233 8.64 -26.77 -19.45
C GLU A 233 8.37 -25.39 -20.06
N SER A 234 8.77 -25.11 -21.30
CA SER A 234 8.28 -23.98 -22.08
C SER A 234 6.90 -24.26 -22.73
N GLY A 235 6.20 -23.23 -23.20
CA GLY A 235 4.95 -23.41 -23.93
C GLY A 235 5.12 -24.28 -25.18
N ALA A 236 6.18 -24.06 -25.97
CA ALA A 236 6.52 -24.87 -27.14
C ALA A 236 6.82 -26.31 -26.75
N PHE A 237 7.45 -26.57 -25.62
CA PHE A 237 7.69 -27.90 -25.09
C PHE A 237 6.36 -28.63 -24.80
N TYR A 238 5.44 -27.99 -24.04
CA TYR A 238 4.15 -28.60 -23.72
C TYR A 238 3.28 -28.81 -24.97
N ALA A 239 3.27 -27.87 -25.90
CA ALA A 239 2.55 -28.00 -27.16
C ALA A 239 3.07 -29.20 -27.97
N ARG A 240 4.40 -29.33 -28.12
CA ARG A 240 5.03 -30.46 -28.80
C ARG A 240 4.72 -31.77 -28.10
N LEU A 241 4.87 -31.84 -26.82
CA LEU A 241 4.63 -33.03 -26.01
C LEU A 241 3.19 -33.56 -26.15
N ARG A 242 2.21 -32.63 -26.15
CA ARG A 242 0.80 -32.98 -26.43
C ARG A 242 0.59 -33.45 -27.85
N HIS A 243 1.25 -32.82 -28.82
CA HIS A 243 1.13 -33.23 -30.20
C HIS A 243 1.73 -34.64 -30.40
N GLU A 244 2.88 -34.95 -29.81
CA GLU A 244 3.46 -36.29 -29.84
C GLU A 244 2.52 -37.33 -29.20
N ARG A 245 1.75 -36.99 -28.14
CA ARG A 245 0.72 -37.91 -27.60
C ARG A 245 -0.41 -38.18 -28.57
N TYR A 246 -0.92 -37.16 -29.28
CA TYR A 246 -1.92 -37.39 -30.34
C TYR A 246 -1.36 -38.28 -31.44
N LEU A 247 -0.15 -38.02 -31.87
CA LEU A 247 0.53 -38.83 -32.89
C LEU A 247 0.80 -40.27 -32.42
N ASN A 248 1.08 -40.52 -31.14
CA ASN A 248 1.13 -41.86 -30.57
C ASN A 248 -0.20 -42.62 -30.67
N GLY A 249 -1.32 -41.90 -30.82
CA GLY A 249 -2.67 -42.43 -31.05
C GLY A 249 -2.98 -42.68 -32.53
N GLN A 250 -2.23 -42.08 -33.47
CA GLN A 250 -2.50 -42.08 -34.90
C GLN A 250 -2.37 -43.48 -35.51
N THR A 251 -1.21 -44.11 -35.29
CA THR A 251 -0.88 -45.44 -35.85
C THR A 251 -0.46 -46.37 -34.73
N ARG A 252 -1.17 -47.49 -34.59
CA ARG A 252 -0.88 -48.51 -33.58
C ARG A 252 -0.91 -49.90 -34.17
N MET A 253 0.00 -50.74 -33.72
CA MET A 253 0.01 -52.17 -34.01
C MET A 253 -0.43 -52.95 -32.79
N GLN A 254 -1.22 -53.99 -32.99
CA GLN A 254 -1.48 -55.05 -32.04
C GLN A 254 -1.08 -56.36 -32.69
N ALA A 255 -0.38 -57.21 -31.96
CA ALA A 255 0.05 -58.51 -32.50
C ALA A 255 0.30 -59.48 -31.34
N THR A 256 0.47 -60.76 -31.71
CA THR A 256 0.78 -61.83 -30.79
C THR A 256 2.16 -62.41 -31.12
N THR A 257 2.94 -62.84 -30.11
CA THR A 257 4.24 -63.43 -30.25
C THR A 257 4.46 -64.58 -29.25
N SER A 258 5.30 -65.52 -29.59
CA SER A 258 5.77 -66.50 -28.64
C SER A 258 7.00 -66.07 -27.84
N CYS A 259 7.57 -64.90 -28.13
CA CYS A 259 8.83 -64.44 -27.55
C CYS A 259 8.66 -64.10 -26.08
N PRO A 260 9.25 -64.83 -25.13
CA PRO A 260 9.07 -64.61 -23.72
C PRO A 260 9.86 -63.40 -23.18
N THR A 261 10.81 -62.87 -23.94
CA THR A 261 11.70 -61.78 -23.53
C THR A 261 11.18 -60.39 -23.94
N LEU A 262 10.10 -60.36 -24.73
CA LEU A 262 9.49 -59.09 -25.16
C LEU A 262 9.03 -58.27 -23.95
N CYS A 263 9.41 -57.00 -23.91
CA CYS A 263 9.07 -56.06 -22.84
C CYS A 263 8.63 -54.69 -23.38
N PRO A 264 7.78 -53.93 -22.67
CA PRO A 264 7.54 -52.54 -22.98
C PRO A 264 8.85 -51.73 -22.94
N GLY A 265 9.00 -50.80 -23.91
CA GLY A 265 10.24 -50.01 -24.11
C GLY A 265 11.24 -50.64 -25.04
N GLN A 266 10.98 -51.89 -25.54
CA GLN A 266 11.78 -52.53 -26.60
C GLN A 266 11.23 -52.15 -27.98
N VAL A 267 12.14 -52.00 -28.93
CA VAL A 267 11.83 -51.90 -30.37
C VAL A 267 11.95 -53.29 -31.01
N LEU A 268 10.82 -53.81 -31.42
CA LEU A 268 10.71 -55.07 -32.14
C LEU A 268 10.73 -54.82 -33.65
N LYS A 269 11.71 -55.37 -34.36
CA LYS A 269 11.71 -55.39 -35.81
C LYS A 269 11.05 -56.67 -36.29
N VAL A 270 9.95 -56.57 -37.01
CA VAL A 270 9.29 -57.73 -37.63
C VAL A 270 9.81 -57.91 -39.08
N THR A 271 10.24 -59.08 -39.40
CA THR A 271 10.80 -59.37 -40.71
C THR A 271 9.96 -60.45 -41.44
N GLY A 272 9.83 -60.30 -42.75
CA GLY A 272 9.04 -61.24 -43.61
C GLY A 272 7.52 -60.94 -43.46
N GLY A 273 6.75 -61.41 -44.44
CA GLY A 273 5.30 -61.26 -44.51
C GLY A 273 4.86 -59.96 -45.18
N GLU A 274 3.77 -60.02 -45.94
CA GLU A 274 3.15 -58.88 -46.64
C GLU A 274 2.28 -58.00 -45.62
N GLU A 275 2.20 -58.45 -44.38
CA GLU A 275 1.28 -57.93 -43.39
C GLU A 275 1.88 -56.78 -42.60
N VAL A 276 3.15 -56.46 -42.68
CA VAL A 276 3.81 -55.38 -41.97
C VAL A 276 3.58 -54.08 -42.72
N ALA A 277 2.79 -53.21 -42.16
CA ALA A 277 2.57 -51.88 -42.74
C ALA A 277 3.87 -51.05 -42.80
N GLY A 278 4.02 -50.25 -43.87
CA GLY A 278 5.23 -49.47 -44.13
C GLY A 278 5.69 -48.58 -42.99
N GLU A 279 4.77 -48.07 -42.19
CA GLU A 279 5.04 -47.25 -41.02
C GLU A 279 5.82 -47.97 -39.90
N PHE A 280 5.77 -49.32 -39.90
CA PHE A 280 6.50 -50.16 -38.95
C PHE A 280 7.78 -50.79 -39.53
N ALA A 281 8.22 -50.36 -40.71
CA ALA A 281 9.43 -50.93 -41.38
C ALA A 281 10.71 -50.78 -40.52
N ASP A 282 10.81 -49.68 -39.75
CA ASP A 282 11.93 -49.40 -38.84
C ASP A 282 11.80 -50.13 -37.49
N GLY A 283 10.60 -50.59 -37.16
CA GLY A 283 10.27 -51.34 -35.95
C GLY A 283 9.02 -50.85 -35.23
N VAL A 284 8.60 -51.66 -34.27
CA VAL A 284 7.49 -51.39 -33.36
C VAL A 284 8.04 -51.12 -31.96
N LEU A 285 7.86 -49.93 -31.44
CA LEU A 285 8.09 -49.67 -30.01
C LEU A 285 6.94 -50.30 -29.21
N VAL A 286 7.23 -51.29 -28.41
CA VAL A 286 6.25 -51.97 -27.55
C VAL A 286 5.87 -51.06 -26.40
N THR A 287 4.61 -50.67 -26.32
CA THR A 287 4.09 -49.78 -25.29
C THR A 287 3.28 -50.49 -24.21
N ALA A 288 2.69 -51.64 -24.53
CA ALA A 288 1.94 -52.47 -23.60
C ALA A 288 2.04 -53.93 -24.01
N MET A 289 1.94 -54.82 -23.05
CA MET A 289 1.88 -56.27 -23.29
C MET A 289 1.02 -56.99 -22.26
N HIS A 290 0.42 -58.06 -22.68
CA HIS A 290 -0.26 -59.03 -21.86
C HIS A 290 0.26 -60.43 -22.20
N SER A 291 0.70 -61.20 -21.21
CA SER A 291 1.19 -62.56 -21.44
C SER A 291 0.41 -63.56 -20.58
N HIS A 292 0.14 -64.66 -21.16
CA HIS A 292 -0.50 -65.78 -20.50
C HIS A 292 0.35 -67.04 -20.61
N ALA A 293 0.62 -67.68 -19.47
CA ALA A 293 1.42 -68.88 -19.40
C ALA A 293 0.67 -69.93 -18.57
N ARG A 294 0.47 -71.08 -19.17
CA ARG A 294 -0.09 -72.25 -18.49
C ARG A 294 0.83 -73.46 -18.73
N ARG A 295 0.75 -74.39 -17.77
CA ARG A 295 1.59 -75.60 -17.89
C ARG A 295 1.16 -76.54 -19.05
N ASP A 296 -0.14 -76.43 -19.38
CA ASP A 296 -0.84 -77.32 -20.35
C ASP A 296 -1.24 -76.54 -21.63
N ALA A 297 -0.71 -75.36 -21.87
CA ALA A 297 -0.99 -74.53 -23.04
C ALA A 297 0.28 -73.86 -23.56
N ASP A 298 0.24 -73.46 -24.80
CA ASP A 298 1.32 -72.64 -25.41
C ASP A 298 1.43 -71.28 -24.76
N PHE A 299 2.68 -70.75 -24.69
CA PHE A 299 2.95 -69.42 -24.22
C PHE A 299 2.71 -68.43 -25.35
N ALA A 300 1.93 -67.42 -25.05
CA ALA A 300 1.67 -66.28 -25.95
C ALA A 300 1.75 -64.93 -25.24
N VAL A 301 2.24 -63.94 -25.96
CA VAL A 301 2.33 -62.55 -25.56
C VAL A 301 1.54 -61.70 -26.56
N GLU A 302 0.46 -61.13 -26.15
CA GLU A 302 -0.21 -60.07 -26.89
C GLU A 302 0.48 -58.77 -26.59
N PHE A 303 0.81 -57.99 -27.58
CA PHE A 303 1.46 -56.70 -27.40
C PHE A 303 0.82 -55.62 -28.26
N ALA A 304 0.95 -54.39 -27.79
CA ALA A 304 0.58 -53.18 -28.53
C ALA A 304 1.78 -52.24 -28.61
N GLY A 305 1.91 -51.58 -29.75
CA GLY A 305 3.03 -50.65 -29.98
C GLY A 305 2.72 -49.56 -30.97
N ILE A 306 3.64 -48.66 -31.08
CA ILE A 306 3.65 -47.55 -32.04
C ILE A 306 4.86 -47.66 -32.97
N PRO A 307 4.89 -46.98 -34.13
CA PRO A 307 6.08 -46.97 -34.97
C PRO A 307 7.32 -46.43 -34.25
N ASP A 308 8.49 -47.05 -34.44
CA ASP A 308 9.75 -46.45 -34.03
C ASP A 308 10.12 -45.33 -35.03
N SER A 309 9.82 -44.09 -34.64
CA SER A 309 10.00 -42.90 -35.48
C SER A 309 11.11 -42.02 -34.93
N PRO A 310 12.01 -41.49 -35.77
CA PRO A 310 13.07 -40.58 -35.33
C PRO A 310 12.53 -39.21 -34.91
N ASP A 311 11.32 -38.82 -35.35
CA ASP A 311 10.75 -37.49 -35.15
C ASP A 311 9.72 -37.44 -34.02
N VAL A 312 9.08 -38.56 -33.69
CA VAL A 312 8.01 -38.67 -32.70
C VAL A 312 8.32 -39.72 -31.66
N GLY A 313 8.58 -39.33 -30.43
CA GLY A 313 8.81 -40.26 -29.33
C GLY A 313 7.51 -40.69 -28.64
N TYR A 314 7.60 -41.76 -27.84
CA TYR A 314 6.51 -42.15 -26.96
C TYR A 314 6.38 -41.16 -25.81
N ARG A 315 5.15 -40.70 -25.56
CA ARG A 315 4.82 -39.83 -24.45
C ARG A 315 3.69 -40.42 -23.63
N PRO A 316 3.90 -40.68 -22.33
CA PRO A 316 2.83 -41.18 -21.48
C PRO A 316 1.73 -40.15 -21.31
N GLU A 317 0.48 -40.61 -21.15
CA GLU A 317 -0.62 -39.75 -20.76
C GLU A 317 -0.41 -39.25 -19.32
N PRO A 318 -0.55 -37.96 -19.06
CA PRO A 318 -0.49 -37.48 -17.70
C PRO A 318 -1.72 -37.92 -16.91
N GLY A 319 -1.54 -38.29 -15.66
CA GLY A 319 -2.64 -38.48 -14.73
C GLY A 319 -3.45 -37.21 -14.54
N ALA A 320 -4.71 -37.32 -14.12
CA ALA A 320 -5.53 -36.17 -13.81
C ALA A 320 -4.91 -35.39 -12.66
N ARG A 321 -4.69 -34.09 -12.87
CA ARG A 321 -4.25 -33.15 -11.83
C ARG A 321 -5.39 -32.91 -10.84
N PRO A 322 -5.15 -32.85 -9.51
CA PRO A 322 -6.15 -32.44 -8.56
C PRO A 322 -6.66 -31.02 -8.87
N VAL A 323 -7.97 -30.83 -8.82
CA VAL A 323 -8.61 -29.51 -8.99
C VAL A 323 -9.05 -29.00 -7.62
N MET A 324 -8.54 -27.85 -7.25
CA MET A 324 -8.86 -27.18 -5.99
C MET A 324 -10.18 -26.42 -6.14
N ALA A 325 -11.28 -27.01 -5.66
CA ALA A 325 -12.64 -26.48 -5.86
C ALA A 325 -12.99 -25.28 -4.94
N GLY A 326 -12.16 -24.96 -3.97
CA GLY A 326 -12.41 -23.88 -3.00
C GLY A 326 -11.13 -23.27 -2.48
N THR A 327 -11.15 -22.81 -1.23
CA THR A 327 -9.98 -22.26 -0.57
C THR A 327 -9.43 -23.18 0.49
N LEU A 328 -8.12 -23.10 0.75
CA LEU A 328 -7.46 -23.78 1.85
C LEU A 328 -7.00 -22.77 2.90
N PRO A 329 -7.05 -23.11 4.20
CA PRO A 329 -6.56 -22.25 5.26
C PRO A 329 -5.02 -22.28 5.30
N ALA A 330 -4.46 -21.08 5.49
CA ALA A 330 -3.03 -20.89 5.71
C ALA A 330 -2.78 -19.72 6.68
N ARG A 331 -1.56 -19.58 7.17
CA ARG A 331 -1.16 -18.45 8.00
C ARG A 331 -0.03 -17.69 7.31
N VAL A 332 -0.13 -16.37 7.37
CA VAL A 332 0.95 -15.49 6.91
C VAL A 332 2.18 -15.70 7.79
N THR A 333 3.36 -15.76 7.18
CA THR A 333 4.62 -15.98 7.87
C THR A 333 5.61 -14.83 7.63
N SER A 334 6.63 -14.75 8.48
CA SER A 334 7.72 -13.79 8.35
C SER A 334 9.06 -14.50 8.56
N THR A 335 10.11 -14.05 7.85
CA THR A 335 11.49 -14.52 8.05
C THR A 335 12.12 -14.03 9.36
N ARG A 336 11.43 -13.16 10.11
CA ARG A 336 11.89 -12.63 11.38
C ARG A 336 11.05 -13.19 12.52
N GLU A 337 11.71 -13.73 13.50
CA GLU A 337 11.06 -14.17 14.73
C GLU A 337 10.39 -12.99 15.44
N ASN A 338 9.17 -13.20 15.91
CA ASN A 338 8.35 -12.20 16.62
C ASN A 338 8.06 -10.91 15.81
N ASP A 339 8.15 -10.97 14.49
CA ASP A 339 7.77 -9.84 13.65
C ASP A 339 6.25 -9.65 13.69
N THR A 340 5.84 -8.38 13.78
CA THR A 340 4.40 -8.04 13.76
C THR A 340 3.82 -8.18 12.36
N TYR A 341 4.56 -7.76 11.35
CA TYR A 341 4.10 -7.76 9.96
C TYR A 341 4.64 -8.97 9.20
N GLY A 342 3.83 -9.51 8.28
CA GLY A 342 4.28 -10.52 7.34
C GLY A 342 5.38 -9.96 6.44
N HIS A 343 6.40 -10.77 6.19
CA HIS A 343 7.45 -10.42 5.24
C HIS A 343 6.86 -10.36 3.81
N ILE A 344 7.09 -9.25 3.10
CA ILE A 344 6.69 -9.08 1.70
C ILE A 344 7.91 -8.89 0.81
N ASP A 345 7.81 -9.31 -0.45
CA ASP A 345 8.84 -9.07 -1.44
C ASP A 345 8.66 -7.70 -2.14
N LYS A 346 9.54 -7.40 -3.09
CA LYS A 346 9.48 -6.15 -3.88
C LYS A 346 8.20 -5.97 -4.71
N HIS A 347 7.40 -7.04 -4.87
CA HIS A 347 6.13 -7.04 -5.59
C HIS A 347 4.92 -7.06 -4.66
N GLY A 348 5.12 -6.94 -3.34
CA GLY A 348 4.06 -6.94 -2.34
C GLY A 348 3.40 -8.30 -2.12
N ARG A 349 4.10 -9.41 -2.42
CA ARG A 349 3.65 -10.78 -2.21
C ARG A 349 4.04 -11.25 -0.82
N TYR A 350 3.28 -12.22 -0.30
CA TYR A 350 3.48 -12.81 1.03
C TYR A 350 3.98 -14.24 0.93
N ARG A 351 4.58 -14.74 1.99
CA ARG A 351 4.76 -16.17 2.22
C ARG A 351 3.77 -16.65 3.27
N VAL A 352 3.30 -17.87 3.09
CA VAL A 352 2.26 -18.47 3.93
C VAL A 352 2.62 -19.89 4.30
N ASN A 353 2.23 -20.29 5.50
CA ASN A 353 2.27 -21.68 5.93
C ASN A 353 0.89 -22.31 5.67
N MET A 354 0.82 -23.26 4.74
CA MET A 354 -0.39 -24.04 4.47
C MET A 354 -0.65 -25.00 5.63
N LEU A 355 -1.83 -24.92 6.27
CA LEU A 355 -2.10 -25.68 7.50
C LEU A 355 -2.16 -27.20 7.29
N PHE A 356 -2.32 -27.68 6.05
CA PHE A 356 -2.26 -29.10 5.73
C PHE A 356 -0.84 -29.67 5.65
N ASP A 357 0.17 -28.78 5.41
CA ASP A 357 1.55 -29.25 5.24
C ASP A 357 2.15 -29.60 6.60
N ARG A 358 2.61 -30.83 6.71
CA ARG A 358 3.25 -31.37 7.91
C ARG A 358 4.76 -31.29 7.90
N ALA A 359 5.34 -30.78 6.80
CA ALA A 359 6.79 -30.60 6.70
C ALA A 359 7.26 -29.49 7.65
N ARG A 360 8.46 -29.66 8.15
CA ARG A 360 9.12 -28.62 8.96
C ARG A 360 9.96 -27.76 8.02
N TRP A 361 9.47 -26.55 7.82
CA TRP A 361 10.16 -25.52 7.08
C TRP A 361 10.87 -24.54 8.02
N GLU A 362 11.86 -23.87 7.51
CA GLU A 362 12.34 -22.63 8.13
C GLU A 362 11.24 -21.57 8.06
N THR A 363 11.02 -20.86 9.17
CA THR A 363 9.94 -19.86 9.26
C THR A 363 10.14 -18.76 8.22
N GLY A 364 9.09 -18.48 7.47
CA GLY A 364 9.11 -17.52 6.36
C GLY A 364 9.53 -18.13 5.01
N PHE A 365 9.75 -19.47 4.95
CA PHE A 365 10.09 -20.18 3.73
C PHE A 365 9.14 -21.35 3.43
N GLU A 366 7.95 -21.36 4.01
CA GLU A 366 6.98 -22.46 3.95
C GLU A 366 6.23 -22.52 2.60
N SER A 367 6.32 -21.48 1.78
CA SER A 367 5.70 -21.44 0.46
C SER A 367 6.50 -20.61 -0.53
N LEU A 368 6.11 -20.67 -1.80
CA LEU A 368 6.49 -19.65 -2.78
C LEU A 368 5.92 -18.28 -2.40
N TRP A 369 6.31 -17.21 -3.11
CA TRP A 369 5.72 -15.88 -2.97
C TRP A 369 4.31 -15.84 -3.54
N VAL A 370 3.29 -15.64 -2.68
CA VAL A 370 1.87 -15.68 -2.99
C VAL A 370 1.31 -14.27 -3.13
N ARG A 371 0.61 -13.99 -4.24
CA ARG A 371 -0.09 -12.71 -4.45
C ARG A 371 -1.31 -12.62 -3.52
N GLN A 372 -1.66 -11.40 -3.13
CA GLN A 372 -2.93 -11.13 -2.45
C GLN A 372 -3.92 -10.50 -3.43
N SER A 373 -5.11 -11.09 -3.53
CA SER A 373 -6.27 -10.44 -4.18
C SER A 373 -6.71 -9.24 -3.34
N ARG A 374 -6.88 -8.09 -4.01
CA ARG A 374 -7.27 -6.83 -3.37
C ARG A 374 -8.49 -6.26 -4.08
N PRO A 375 -9.41 -5.59 -3.37
CA PRO A 375 -10.61 -5.00 -3.97
C PRO A 375 -10.30 -3.94 -5.02
N TYR A 376 -9.14 -3.28 -4.93
CA TYR A 376 -8.73 -2.21 -5.83
C TYR A 376 -7.20 -2.18 -5.94
N ALA A 377 -6.69 -2.24 -7.17
CA ALA A 377 -5.25 -2.30 -7.44
C ALA A 377 -4.89 -1.65 -8.78
N GLY A 378 -3.78 -0.93 -8.81
CA GLY A 378 -3.15 -0.33 -9.97
C GLY A 378 -1.68 -0.07 -9.70
N ASP A 379 -0.99 0.63 -10.59
CA ASP A 379 0.44 0.89 -10.50
C ASP A 379 0.81 1.89 -9.39
N THR A 380 0.04 2.97 -9.25
CA THR A 380 0.28 4.05 -8.28
C THR A 380 -0.86 4.21 -7.26
N TYR A 381 -1.90 3.36 -7.33
CA TYR A 381 -3.08 3.44 -6.49
C TYR A 381 -3.61 2.05 -6.12
N GLY A 382 -4.40 1.97 -5.06
CA GLY A 382 -4.99 0.71 -4.62
C GLY A 382 -5.34 0.70 -3.13
N LEU A 383 -5.99 -0.37 -2.69
CA LEU A 383 -6.25 -0.64 -1.27
C LEU A 383 -5.21 -1.64 -0.76
N HIS A 384 -4.27 -1.17 0.03
CA HIS A 384 -3.24 -2.00 0.64
C HIS A 384 -3.39 -1.99 2.16
N LEU A 385 -3.75 -3.14 2.72
CA LEU A 385 -3.77 -3.40 4.16
C LEU A 385 -2.73 -4.48 4.45
N PRO A 386 -1.61 -4.14 5.12
CA PRO A 386 -0.55 -5.11 5.38
C PRO A 386 -1.03 -6.20 6.32
N LEU A 387 -0.76 -7.45 5.95
CA LEU A 387 -1.10 -8.61 6.78
C LEU A 387 -0.04 -8.81 7.86
N LEU A 388 -0.48 -9.21 9.04
CA LEU A 388 0.40 -9.55 10.15
C LEU A 388 0.85 -11.01 10.05
N ALA A 389 2.03 -11.30 10.56
CA ALA A 389 2.46 -12.68 10.76
C ALA A 389 1.47 -13.40 11.70
N GLY A 390 1.12 -14.63 11.37
CA GLY A 390 0.13 -15.43 12.10
C GLY A 390 -1.32 -15.23 11.64
N THR A 391 -1.62 -14.20 10.82
CA THR A 391 -2.98 -13.98 10.29
C THR A 391 -3.44 -15.17 9.46
N GLU A 392 -4.66 -15.64 9.72
CA GLU A 392 -5.29 -16.68 8.91
C GLU A 392 -5.78 -16.11 7.58
N VAL A 393 -5.45 -16.81 6.49
CA VAL A 393 -5.82 -16.44 5.14
C VAL A 393 -6.46 -17.62 4.41
N ALA A 394 -7.42 -17.31 3.56
CA ALA A 394 -8.00 -18.25 2.62
C ALA A 394 -7.17 -18.23 1.32
N ILE A 395 -6.56 -19.34 0.98
CA ILE A 395 -5.78 -19.50 -0.25
C ILE A 395 -6.68 -20.03 -1.34
N GLY A 396 -6.88 -19.24 -2.38
CA GLY A 396 -7.49 -19.65 -3.65
C GLY A 396 -6.44 -20.14 -4.65
N PHE A 397 -6.90 -20.75 -5.73
CA PHE A 397 -6.04 -21.36 -6.75
C PHE A 397 -6.51 -20.94 -8.13
N GLU A 398 -5.61 -20.39 -8.96
CA GLU A 398 -5.95 -19.99 -10.33
C GLU A 398 -6.31 -21.25 -11.14
N ASP A 399 -7.47 -21.25 -11.78
CA ASP A 399 -8.03 -22.40 -12.51
C ASP A 399 -8.08 -23.71 -11.69
N GLY A 400 -8.13 -23.61 -10.35
CA GLY A 400 -8.06 -24.75 -9.46
C GLY A 400 -6.71 -25.49 -9.46
N ASN A 401 -5.67 -24.89 -10.05
CA ASN A 401 -4.34 -25.49 -10.12
C ASN A 401 -3.63 -25.36 -8.77
N PRO A 402 -3.29 -26.47 -8.07
CA PRO A 402 -2.65 -26.43 -6.75
C PRO A 402 -1.29 -25.71 -6.75
N ASP A 403 -0.62 -25.61 -7.90
CA ASP A 403 0.68 -24.97 -8.02
C ASP A 403 0.59 -23.46 -8.29
N ARG A 404 -0.65 -22.89 -8.35
CA ARG A 404 -0.91 -21.47 -8.59
C ARG A 404 -1.75 -20.83 -7.47
N PRO A 405 -1.25 -20.82 -6.23
CA PRO A 405 -1.98 -20.26 -5.09
C PRO A 405 -1.98 -18.73 -5.10
N TYR A 406 -3.06 -18.13 -4.56
CA TYR A 406 -3.14 -16.72 -4.22
C TYR A 406 -3.96 -16.52 -2.94
N ILE A 407 -3.69 -15.46 -2.17
CA ILE A 407 -4.49 -15.10 -1.01
C ILE A 407 -5.81 -14.50 -1.52
N ALA A 408 -6.90 -15.24 -1.36
CA ALA A 408 -8.24 -14.83 -1.80
C ALA A 408 -8.94 -13.95 -0.76
N GLY A 409 -8.63 -14.12 0.53
CA GLY A 409 -9.22 -13.36 1.62
C GLY A 409 -8.49 -13.55 2.92
N VAL A 410 -8.94 -12.80 3.93
CA VAL A 410 -8.42 -12.86 5.31
C VAL A 410 -9.56 -13.27 6.24
N LEU A 411 -9.27 -14.11 7.21
CA LEU A 411 -10.25 -14.64 8.15
C LEU A 411 -9.85 -14.32 9.58
N HIS A 412 -10.85 -14.12 10.43
CA HIS A 412 -10.67 -14.12 11.88
C HIS A 412 -10.70 -15.55 12.41
N ASP A 413 -9.96 -15.80 13.47
CA ASP A 413 -9.92 -17.07 14.17
C ASP A 413 -10.07 -16.89 15.70
N SER A 414 -10.00 -17.97 16.46
CA SER A 414 -10.13 -17.91 17.92
C SER A 414 -9.01 -17.17 18.63
N ALA A 415 -7.83 -17.07 18.00
CA ALA A 415 -6.67 -16.31 18.52
C ALA A 415 -6.73 -14.84 18.09
N HIS A 416 -7.39 -14.55 16.97
CA HIS A 416 -7.50 -13.22 16.35
C HIS A 416 -8.96 -12.88 16.08
N GLY A 417 -9.72 -12.67 17.19
CA GLY A 417 -11.16 -12.38 17.13
C GLY A 417 -11.46 -11.07 16.41
N ASP A 418 -12.64 -11.02 15.76
CA ASP A 418 -13.13 -9.80 15.13
C ASP A 418 -13.34 -8.71 16.18
N HIS A 419 -12.92 -7.49 15.85
CA HIS A 419 -13.14 -6.31 16.67
C HIS A 419 -14.56 -5.74 16.56
N VAL A 420 -15.35 -6.25 15.60
CA VAL A 420 -16.79 -6.02 15.49
C VAL A 420 -17.51 -7.30 15.90
N THR A 421 -18.38 -7.20 16.92
CA THR A 421 -19.09 -8.33 17.50
C THR A 421 -20.55 -7.93 17.78
N ILE A 422 -21.36 -8.82 18.32
CA ILE A 422 -22.75 -8.54 18.75
C ILE A 422 -22.88 -7.30 19.66
N ARG A 423 -21.79 -6.83 20.29
CA ARG A 423 -21.79 -5.65 21.17
C ARG A 423 -21.67 -4.33 20.40
N ASN A 424 -21.30 -4.37 19.13
CA ASN A 424 -21.01 -3.20 18.30
C ASN A 424 -21.23 -3.50 16.81
N ASP A 425 -22.20 -4.32 16.50
CA ASP A 425 -22.55 -4.85 15.20
C ASP A 425 -22.95 -3.78 14.14
N LYS A 426 -23.28 -2.58 14.61
CA LYS A 426 -23.65 -1.43 13.76
C LYS A 426 -22.44 -0.61 13.30
N ARG A 427 -21.21 -1.06 13.55
CA ARG A 427 -19.99 -0.34 13.24
C ARG A 427 -19.32 -0.85 11.98
N ASN A 428 -19.01 0.09 11.11
CA ASN A 428 -18.08 -0.11 9.99
C ASN A 428 -16.71 0.42 10.43
N VAL A 429 -15.68 -0.44 10.48
CA VAL A 429 -14.40 -0.05 11.10
C VAL A 429 -13.23 -0.52 10.27
N LEU A 430 -12.37 0.43 9.89
CA LEU A 430 -11.00 0.18 9.49
C LEU A 430 -10.10 0.54 10.67
N ARG A 431 -9.36 -0.45 11.19
CA ARG A 431 -8.48 -0.27 12.33
C ARG A 431 -7.14 -0.97 12.10
N THR A 432 -6.05 -0.24 12.33
CA THR A 432 -4.70 -0.80 12.22
C THR A 432 -4.22 -1.34 13.57
N PRO A 433 -3.14 -2.16 13.60
CA PRO A 433 -2.54 -2.63 14.86
C PRO A 433 -2.10 -1.50 15.79
N ALA A 434 -1.66 -0.36 15.25
CA ALA A 434 -1.31 0.84 16.01
C ALA A 434 -2.53 1.65 16.48
N ASN A 435 -3.74 1.11 16.35
CA ASN A 435 -5.01 1.75 16.72
C ASN A 435 -5.35 3.02 15.92
N ASN A 436 -4.74 3.23 14.75
CA ASN A 436 -5.27 4.19 13.78
C ASN A 436 -6.59 3.66 13.26
N LYS A 437 -7.63 4.50 13.21
CA LYS A 437 -8.95 4.02 12.82
C LYS A 437 -9.80 5.04 12.08
N ILE A 438 -10.62 4.50 11.17
CA ILE A 438 -11.79 5.15 10.61
C ILE A 438 -12.99 4.31 11.05
N ARG A 439 -13.94 4.92 11.72
CA ARG A 439 -15.13 4.26 12.24
C ARG A 439 -16.37 5.05 11.84
N LEU A 440 -17.36 4.35 11.29
CA LEU A 440 -18.70 4.83 11.06
C LEU A 440 -19.63 4.00 11.94
N ASP A 441 -20.41 4.62 12.78
CA ASP A 441 -21.31 3.96 13.73
C ASP A 441 -22.76 4.35 13.37
N ASP A 442 -23.57 3.37 12.99
CA ASP A 442 -24.94 3.56 12.49
C ASP A 442 -25.99 3.29 13.59
N GLU A 443 -25.60 3.39 14.87
CA GLU A 443 -26.56 3.28 15.96
C GLU A 443 -27.55 4.45 15.91
N ARG A 444 -28.83 4.12 15.74
CA ARG A 444 -29.91 5.11 15.57
C ARG A 444 -29.92 6.15 16.70
N GLY A 445 -29.89 7.45 16.32
CA GLY A 445 -29.85 8.60 17.22
C GLY A 445 -28.49 8.79 17.91
N LYS A 446 -27.46 8.04 17.47
CA LYS A 446 -26.08 8.15 17.95
C LYS A 446 -25.06 7.98 16.82
N GLU A 447 -25.52 8.22 15.59
CA GLU A 447 -24.70 8.09 14.41
C GLU A 447 -23.47 8.98 14.50
N HIS A 448 -22.30 8.43 14.17
CA HIS A 448 -21.08 9.23 14.15
C HIS A 448 -19.98 8.64 13.27
N ILE A 449 -19.12 9.53 12.82
CA ILE A 449 -17.87 9.19 12.13
C ILE A 449 -16.70 9.62 13.00
N LYS A 450 -15.70 8.73 13.14
CA LYS A 450 -14.47 9.00 13.86
C LYS A 450 -13.24 8.62 13.06
N VAL A 451 -12.34 9.58 12.84
CA VAL A 451 -10.99 9.36 12.35
C VAL A 451 -10.01 9.67 13.47
N SER A 452 -9.13 8.73 13.84
CA SER A 452 -8.27 8.95 15.01
C SER A 452 -6.98 8.16 14.99
N THR A 453 -5.95 8.70 15.65
CA THR A 453 -4.71 8.01 16.04
C THR A 453 -4.45 8.21 17.53
N GLU A 454 -3.72 7.27 18.14
CA GLU A 454 -3.30 7.34 19.54
C GLU A 454 -1.83 7.81 19.68
N TYR A 455 -1.15 8.13 18.57
CA TYR A 455 0.23 8.60 18.59
C TYR A 455 0.35 9.97 19.27
N GLY A 456 1.27 10.08 20.23
CA GLY A 456 1.54 11.33 20.96
C GLY A 456 0.33 11.84 21.78
N GLY A 457 -0.46 10.93 22.38
CA GLY A 457 -1.73 11.21 23.01
C GLY A 457 -2.88 10.84 22.09
N LYS A 458 -3.79 11.76 21.81
CA LYS A 458 -4.93 11.48 20.95
C LYS A 458 -5.21 12.61 19.97
N SER A 459 -5.11 12.30 18.68
CA SER A 459 -5.56 13.19 17.60
C SER A 459 -6.79 12.61 16.93
N GLN A 460 -7.85 13.39 16.78
CA GLN A 460 -9.11 12.88 16.26
C GLN A 460 -9.96 13.94 15.55
N LEU A 461 -10.70 13.48 14.55
CA LEU A 461 -11.87 14.15 13.99
C LEU A 461 -13.09 13.28 14.33
N ASN A 462 -14.07 13.86 15.02
CA ASN A 462 -15.38 13.25 15.24
C ASN A 462 -16.45 14.09 14.56
N LEU A 463 -17.46 13.42 13.97
CA LEU A 463 -18.62 14.03 13.35
C LEU A 463 -19.89 13.34 13.90
N GLY A 464 -20.92 14.10 14.28
CA GLY A 464 -22.20 13.58 14.77
C GLY A 464 -22.28 13.49 16.28
N HIS A 465 -22.71 12.35 16.81
CA HIS A 465 -22.86 12.12 18.26
C HIS A 465 -21.51 11.83 18.91
N LEU A 466 -21.08 12.67 19.85
CA LEU A 466 -19.82 12.54 20.55
C LEU A 466 -20.01 11.91 21.93
N VAL A 467 -19.09 11.01 22.28
CA VAL A 467 -19.04 10.37 23.61
C VAL A 467 -17.67 10.51 24.24
N ASP A 468 -17.63 10.44 25.56
CA ASP A 468 -16.39 10.38 26.34
C ASP A 468 -15.77 8.96 26.40
N GLY A 469 -14.73 8.77 27.18
CA GLY A 469 -14.08 7.48 27.41
C GLY A 469 -15.00 6.44 28.09
N GLY A 470 -15.95 6.90 28.87
CA GLY A 470 -16.99 6.09 29.55
C GLY A 470 -18.24 5.85 28.71
N LYS A 471 -18.25 6.24 27.43
CA LYS A 471 -19.40 6.17 26.51
C LYS A 471 -20.58 7.05 26.91
N GLN A 472 -20.39 8.05 27.78
CA GLN A 472 -21.45 9.01 28.10
C GLN A 472 -21.51 10.09 27.01
N PRO A 473 -22.71 10.62 26.71
CA PRO A 473 -22.87 11.72 25.77
C PRO A 473 -21.99 12.92 26.14
N ARG A 474 -21.24 13.47 25.20
CA ARG A 474 -20.32 14.61 25.39
C ARG A 474 -20.69 15.83 24.54
N GLY A 475 -21.51 15.63 23.51
CA GLY A 475 -21.96 16.68 22.62
C GLY A 475 -22.35 16.17 21.24
N GLU A 476 -22.68 17.11 20.37
CA GLU A 476 -23.11 16.89 18.99
C GLU A 476 -22.33 17.81 18.05
N GLY A 477 -22.24 17.44 16.76
CA GLY A 477 -21.60 18.24 15.72
C GLY A 477 -20.23 17.70 15.33
N PHE A 478 -19.21 18.55 15.32
CA PHE A 478 -17.85 18.10 15.01
C PHE A 478 -16.84 18.52 16.07
N GLU A 479 -15.81 17.70 16.23
CA GLU A 479 -14.65 18.01 17.05
C GLU A 479 -13.37 17.62 16.32
N LEU A 480 -12.49 18.59 16.09
CA LEU A 480 -11.11 18.38 15.67
C LEU A 480 -10.20 18.71 16.86
N ARG A 481 -9.50 17.70 17.39
CA ARG A 481 -8.61 17.87 18.55
C ARG A 481 -7.34 17.06 18.43
N THR A 482 -6.32 17.53 19.12
CA THR A 482 -5.07 16.80 19.36
C THR A 482 -4.55 17.13 20.75
N ASP A 483 -3.81 16.20 21.36
CA ASP A 483 -3.06 16.45 22.61
C ASP A 483 -1.64 16.97 22.32
N SER A 484 -1.30 17.19 21.03
CA SER A 484 -0.04 17.74 20.55
C SER A 484 -0.27 19.08 19.83
N TYR A 485 0.55 19.42 18.85
CA TYR A 485 0.45 20.68 18.10
C TYR A 485 -0.60 20.59 16.98
N GLY A 486 -1.38 21.66 16.81
CA GLY A 486 -2.34 21.81 15.72
C GLY A 486 -1.99 22.98 14.81
N ALA A 487 -2.22 22.86 13.51
CA ALA A 487 -2.11 23.94 12.55
C ALA A 487 -3.25 23.89 11.54
N ILE A 488 -3.92 25.03 11.31
CA ILE A 488 -4.93 25.20 10.27
C ILE A 488 -4.36 26.19 9.25
N ARG A 489 -4.15 25.75 8.00
CA ARG A 489 -3.55 26.57 6.94
C ARG A 489 -4.38 26.43 5.67
N ALA A 490 -4.64 27.58 5.01
CA ALA A 490 -5.25 27.62 3.70
C ALA A 490 -4.62 28.73 2.85
N GLY A 491 -4.14 28.40 1.65
CA GLY A 491 -3.42 29.34 0.78
C GLY A 491 -4.26 30.48 0.22
N LYS A 492 -5.60 30.36 0.23
CA LYS A 492 -6.53 31.40 -0.26
C LYS A 492 -7.29 32.16 0.82
N GLY A 493 -7.17 31.72 2.08
CA GLY A 493 -7.87 32.33 3.22
C GLY A 493 -8.66 31.31 4.05
N ILE A 494 -9.04 31.71 5.26
CA ILE A 494 -9.81 30.90 6.22
C ILE A 494 -11.05 31.69 6.65
N PHE A 495 -12.22 31.07 6.55
CA PHE A 495 -13.47 31.60 7.06
C PHE A 495 -13.96 30.74 8.22
N ILE A 496 -14.11 31.34 9.39
CA ILE A 496 -14.64 30.70 10.60
C ILE A 496 -15.88 31.48 11.03
N THR A 497 -17.03 30.84 11.06
CA THR A 497 -18.29 31.48 11.39
C THR A 497 -19.17 30.62 12.28
N ALA A 498 -19.96 31.26 13.12
CA ALA A 498 -21.08 30.67 13.84
C ALA A 498 -22.44 30.97 13.19
N ASP A 499 -22.47 31.54 12.00
CA ASP A 499 -23.69 31.72 11.22
C ASP A 499 -24.13 30.40 10.62
N ALA A 500 -25.37 30.00 10.82
CA ALA A 500 -25.88 28.71 10.35
C ALA A 500 -26.07 28.69 8.83
N GLN A 501 -25.61 27.58 8.18
CA GLN A 501 -25.92 27.29 6.78
C GLN A 501 -26.72 25.99 6.74
N MET A 502 -28.04 26.11 6.79
CA MET A 502 -28.96 24.98 6.93
C MET A 502 -28.86 24.05 5.71
N LYS A 503 -28.74 22.72 5.98
CA LYS A 503 -28.64 21.66 4.97
C LYS A 503 -27.53 21.85 3.92
N ALA A 504 -26.47 22.60 4.29
CA ALA A 504 -25.34 22.93 3.42
C ALA A 504 -25.78 23.57 2.08
N GLN A 505 -26.86 24.37 2.07
CA GLN A 505 -27.33 25.08 0.89
C GLN A 505 -26.52 26.36 0.67
N GLY A 506 -26.33 26.75 -0.59
CA GLY A 506 -25.55 27.90 -0.98
C GLY A 506 -24.07 27.60 -1.22
N GLN A 507 -23.29 28.67 -1.38
CA GLN A 507 -21.85 28.54 -1.63
C GLN A 507 -21.09 28.32 -0.31
N GLN A 508 -19.98 27.59 -0.39
CA GLN A 508 -19.11 27.31 0.76
C GLN A 508 -18.67 28.60 1.48
N LEU A 509 -18.40 29.67 0.74
CA LEU A 509 -17.98 30.96 1.25
C LEU A 509 -19.11 31.99 1.22
N ALA A 510 -20.35 31.60 1.53
CA ALA A 510 -21.46 32.53 1.71
C ALA A 510 -21.21 33.38 2.96
N MET A 511 -20.82 34.65 2.74
CA MET A 511 -20.38 35.58 3.81
C MET A 511 -21.33 36.75 4.02
N GLU A 512 -22.52 36.77 3.43
CA GLU A 512 -23.49 37.88 3.48
C GLU A 512 -23.76 38.36 4.89
N PRO A 513 -23.95 37.49 5.91
CA PRO A 513 -24.15 37.99 7.31
C PRO A 513 -22.93 38.69 7.89
N ALA A 514 -21.72 38.19 7.57
CA ALA A 514 -20.46 38.80 8.03
C ALA A 514 -20.25 40.18 7.35
N LEU A 515 -20.43 40.21 6.03
CA LEU A 515 -20.30 41.44 5.22
C LEU A 515 -21.30 42.50 5.68
N SER A 516 -22.54 42.15 5.99
CA SER A 516 -23.58 43.04 6.48
C SER A 516 -23.16 43.67 7.82
N ARG A 517 -22.65 42.89 8.78
CA ARG A 517 -22.16 43.39 10.07
C ARG A 517 -20.96 44.34 9.92
N LEU A 518 -20.01 43.99 9.05
CA LEU A 518 -18.84 44.83 8.80
C LEU A 518 -19.22 46.14 8.09
N SER A 519 -20.16 46.07 7.15
CA SER A 519 -20.69 47.28 6.48
C SER A 519 -21.43 48.21 7.41
N ALA A 520 -22.23 47.67 8.33
CA ALA A 520 -22.91 48.47 9.36
C ALA A 520 -21.90 49.18 10.27
N ALA A 521 -20.88 48.48 10.75
CA ALA A 521 -19.80 49.07 11.54
C ALA A 521 -19.05 50.19 10.79
N LEU A 522 -18.84 50.00 9.47
CA LEU A 522 -18.20 51.00 8.62
C LEU A 522 -19.06 52.29 8.52
N VAL A 523 -20.36 52.16 8.36
CA VAL A 523 -21.29 53.32 8.33
C VAL A 523 -21.24 54.09 9.66
N GLU A 524 -21.24 53.41 10.79
CA GLU A 524 -21.10 54.06 12.11
C GLU A 524 -19.76 54.81 12.23
N MET A 525 -18.68 54.19 11.77
CA MET A 525 -17.36 54.83 11.75
C MET A 525 -17.31 56.06 10.84
N GLN A 526 -17.98 56.04 9.68
CA GLN A 526 -18.11 57.18 8.76
C GLN A 526 -18.80 58.34 9.46
N SER A 527 -19.90 58.10 10.16
CA SER A 527 -20.64 59.12 10.94
C SER A 527 -19.79 59.77 12.02
N LEU A 528 -19.07 58.95 12.78
CA LEU A 528 -18.17 59.44 13.83
C LEU A 528 -16.99 60.24 13.25
N ALA A 529 -16.39 59.77 12.15
CA ALA A 529 -15.30 60.45 11.46
C ALA A 529 -15.73 61.83 10.90
N ALA A 530 -16.92 61.93 10.32
CA ALA A 530 -17.47 63.19 9.84
C ALA A 530 -17.72 64.19 11.01
N SER A 531 -18.25 63.73 12.12
CA SER A 531 -18.46 64.55 13.31
C SER A 531 -17.13 65.02 13.93
N ALA A 532 -16.14 64.17 14.01
CA ALA A 532 -14.81 64.53 14.48
C ALA A 532 -14.13 65.58 13.54
N GLN A 533 -14.30 65.47 12.25
CA GLN A 533 -13.76 66.41 11.26
C GLN A 533 -14.43 67.79 11.40
N GLN A 534 -15.76 67.84 11.60
CA GLN A 534 -16.46 69.12 11.87
C GLN A 534 -15.95 69.79 13.13
N ALA A 535 -15.54 69.04 14.14
CA ALA A 535 -14.95 69.52 15.37
C ALA A 535 -13.43 69.81 15.25
N GLN A 536 -12.86 69.80 14.06
CA GLN A 536 -11.44 69.97 13.81
C GLN A 536 -10.53 68.93 14.49
N ALA A 537 -11.09 67.77 14.88
CA ALA A 537 -10.35 66.63 15.36
C ALA A 537 -9.86 65.75 14.19
N LEU A 538 -8.85 64.92 14.42
CA LEU A 538 -8.37 63.98 13.43
C LEU A 538 -9.45 62.93 13.14
N ALA A 539 -9.87 62.82 11.89
CA ALA A 539 -10.85 61.82 11.47
C ALA A 539 -10.19 60.44 11.21
N ALA A 540 -10.91 59.38 11.50
CA ALA A 540 -10.48 58.05 11.16
C ALA A 540 -10.41 57.83 9.60
N ASP A 541 -9.45 57.06 9.11
CA ASP A 541 -9.30 56.75 7.67
C ASP A 541 -10.33 55.67 7.23
N VAL A 542 -11.54 56.12 6.98
CA VAL A 542 -12.68 55.27 6.58
C VAL A 542 -12.52 54.72 5.17
N GLY A 543 -11.88 55.48 4.25
CA GLY A 543 -11.69 55.06 2.87
C GLY A 543 -10.82 53.81 2.76
N ARG A 544 -9.89 53.66 3.66
CA ARG A 544 -8.99 52.47 3.71
C ARG A 544 -9.75 51.24 4.22
N GLN A 545 -10.62 51.40 5.21
CA GLN A 545 -11.50 50.33 5.72
C GLN A 545 -12.53 49.86 4.66
N GLN A 546 -13.06 50.79 3.90
CA GLN A 546 -13.95 50.46 2.78
C GLN A 546 -13.24 49.63 1.70
N LYS A 547 -12.00 49.95 1.36
CA LYS A 547 -11.16 49.15 0.43
C LYS A 547 -10.87 47.75 0.99
N LEU A 548 -10.60 47.60 2.28
CA LEU A 548 -10.40 46.32 2.94
C LEU A 548 -11.63 45.44 2.74
N LEU A 549 -12.82 45.99 3.00
CA LEU A 549 -14.08 45.27 2.88
C LEU A 549 -14.33 44.81 1.44
N GLN A 550 -14.27 45.73 0.48
CA GLN A 550 -14.59 45.49 -0.92
C GLN A 550 -13.57 44.68 -1.67
N GLN A 551 -12.28 44.90 -1.42
CA GLN A 551 -11.21 44.29 -2.22
C GLN A 551 -10.57 43.04 -1.63
N LYS A 552 -10.70 42.81 -0.32
CA LYS A 552 -10.04 41.67 0.33
C LYS A 552 -11.02 40.69 0.96
N ILE A 553 -12.09 41.17 1.60
CA ILE A 553 -13.02 40.31 2.34
C ILE A 553 -14.11 39.76 1.45
N GLU A 554 -14.67 40.53 0.55
CA GLU A 554 -15.73 40.08 -0.35
C GLU A 554 -15.24 38.87 -1.18
N GLN A 555 -15.86 37.73 -1.00
CA GLN A 555 -15.50 36.44 -1.62
C GLN A 555 -14.08 35.93 -1.35
N ILE A 556 -13.41 36.42 -0.29
CA ILE A 556 -12.01 36.08 0.04
C ILE A 556 -11.10 36.21 -1.19
N GLN A 557 -11.04 37.36 -1.78
CA GLN A 557 -10.19 37.61 -2.97
C GLN A 557 -8.69 37.69 -2.64
N LYS A 558 -8.32 37.77 -1.38
CA LYS A 558 -6.94 37.78 -0.86
C LYS A 558 -6.82 36.85 0.33
N GLU A 559 -5.58 36.49 0.68
CA GLU A 559 -5.28 35.65 1.83
C GLU A 559 -5.66 36.36 3.13
N ILE A 560 -6.82 36.04 3.69
CA ILE A 560 -7.33 36.63 4.95
C ILE A 560 -7.77 35.52 5.91
N LEU A 561 -7.77 35.85 7.20
CA LEU A 561 -8.53 35.13 8.23
C LEU A 561 -9.74 35.99 8.63
N LEU A 562 -10.94 35.52 8.32
CA LEU A 562 -12.20 36.15 8.77
C LEU A 562 -12.83 35.26 9.83
N ALA A 563 -12.99 35.80 11.04
CA ALA A 563 -13.73 35.19 12.14
C ALA A 563 -14.97 36.03 12.49
N THR A 564 -16.13 35.41 12.55
CA THR A 564 -17.41 36.12 12.77
C THR A 564 -18.40 35.27 13.53
N ALA A 565 -19.27 35.90 14.32
CA ALA A 565 -20.39 35.24 14.97
C ALA A 565 -21.55 36.18 15.15
N SER A 566 -22.80 35.69 15.16
CA SER A 566 -24.02 36.45 15.30
C SER A 566 -24.24 36.97 16.75
N GLN A 567 -23.75 36.25 17.78
CA GLN A 567 -23.97 36.57 19.19
C GLN A 567 -22.73 37.09 19.91
N GLY A 568 -21.54 36.74 19.51
CA GLY A 568 -20.31 37.25 20.11
C GLY A 568 -19.07 36.44 19.76
N VAL A 569 -17.91 37.07 19.85
CA VAL A 569 -16.58 36.49 19.73
C VAL A 569 -15.81 36.81 21.00
N ALA A 570 -15.25 35.81 21.66
CA ALA A 570 -14.39 36.00 22.83
C ALA A 570 -12.98 35.48 22.51
N LEU A 571 -11.97 36.32 22.79
CA LEU A 571 -10.55 35.94 22.68
C LEU A 571 -9.94 36.11 24.08
N ALA A 572 -9.38 35.03 24.63
CA ALA A 572 -8.75 35.03 25.94
C ALA A 572 -7.41 34.25 25.87
N SER A 573 -6.42 34.77 26.59
CA SER A 573 -5.14 34.10 26.79
C SER A 573 -4.88 33.92 28.27
N GLY A 574 -4.25 32.86 28.69
CA GLY A 574 -3.80 32.61 30.06
C GLY A 574 -2.51 33.36 30.42
N ASP A 575 -1.83 33.90 29.42
CA ASP A 575 -0.59 34.65 29.53
C ASP A 575 -0.67 35.90 28.65
N ASP A 576 0.26 36.17 27.78
CA ASP A 576 0.30 37.34 26.92
C ASP A 576 -0.65 37.27 25.71
N MET A 577 -1.19 38.39 25.29
CA MET A 577 -1.93 38.56 24.03
C MET A 577 -1.36 39.71 23.23
N LEU A 578 -0.86 39.43 22.03
CA LEU A 578 -0.33 40.42 21.09
C LEU A 578 -1.27 40.60 19.90
N LEU A 579 -1.73 41.83 19.67
CA LEU A 579 -2.41 42.22 18.43
C LEU A 579 -1.54 43.19 17.67
N SER A 580 -1.07 42.78 16.52
CA SER A 580 -0.13 43.55 15.66
C SER A 580 -0.62 43.57 14.22
N ALA A 581 -0.61 44.75 13.62
CA ALA A 581 -0.86 44.92 12.19
C ALA A 581 0.28 45.73 11.57
N GLN A 582 0.80 45.29 10.45
CA GLN A 582 1.88 46.00 9.75
C GLN A 582 1.44 47.37 9.20
N GLU A 583 0.13 47.51 8.92
CA GLU A 583 -0.41 48.76 8.39
C GLU A 583 -1.38 49.44 9.39
N ASN A 584 -2.56 48.87 9.63
CA ASN A 584 -3.57 49.51 10.47
C ASN A 584 -4.26 48.49 11.38
N LEU A 585 -4.48 48.87 12.61
CA LEU A 585 -5.37 48.22 13.57
C LEU A 585 -6.58 49.11 13.83
N THR A 586 -7.78 48.63 13.59
CA THR A 586 -9.02 49.35 13.76
C THR A 586 -9.92 48.62 14.75
N LEU A 587 -10.36 49.29 15.82
CA LEU A 587 -11.31 48.80 16.79
C LEU A 587 -12.59 49.65 16.70
N ILE A 588 -13.72 49.01 16.42
CA ILE A 588 -15.02 49.67 16.27
C ILE A 588 -16.01 48.95 17.19
N SER A 589 -16.78 49.74 17.91
CA SER A 589 -17.88 49.24 18.75
C SER A 589 -19.13 50.08 18.52
N GLY A 590 -20.27 49.46 18.21
CA GLY A 590 -21.56 50.15 18.04
C GLY A 590 -22.18 50.69 19.31
N LYS A 591 -21.64 50.38 20.50
CA LYS A 591 -22.14 50.86 21.76
C LYS A 591 -20.99 51.34 22.67
N GLN A 592 -20.21 50.48 23.21
CA GLN A 592 -19.22 50.76 24.23
C GLN A 592 -17.91 50.05 23.94
N LEU A 593 -16.80 50.73 24.09
CA LEU A 593 -15.45 50.21 24.06
C LEU A 593 -14.80 50.43 25.44
N ASP A 594 -14.55 49.34 26.16
CA ASP A 594 -13.90 49.38 27.47
C ASP A 594 -12.45 48.87 27.33
N LEU A 595 -11.51 49.67 27.82
CA LEU A 595 -10.09 49.30 27.91
C LEU A 595 -9.66 49.38 29.36
N GLY A 596 -9.24 48.27 29.96
CA GLY A 596 -8.82 48.21 31.35
C GLY A 596 -7.48 47.50 31.52
N ALA A 597 -6.63 48.05 32.37
CA ALA A 597 -5.38 47.43 32.80
C ALA A 597 -5.26 47.54 34.34
N GLN A 598 -4.83 46.47 35.00
CA GLN A 598 -4.62 46.47 36.45
C GLN A 598 -3.39 47.26 36.88
N LYS A 599 -2.40 47.41 36.02
CA LYS A 599 -1.16 48.15 36.30
C LYS A 599 -1.09 49.37 35.41
N ASP A 600 -0.50 49.22 34.27
CA ASP A 600 -0.14 50.33 33.39
C ASP A 600 -0.91 50.26 32.08
N PHE A 601 -1.39 51.39 31.63
CA PHE A 601 -1.99 51.59 30.32
C PHE A 601 -1.18 52.66 29.56
N THR A 602 -0.50 52.28 28.50
CA THR A 602 0.35 53.16 27.69
C THR A 602 -0.28 53.38 26.32
N LEU A 603 -0.39 54.64 25.90
CA LEU A 603 -0.81 55.04 24.56
C LEU A 603 0.25 55.95 23.96
N ALA A 604 0.90 55.50 22.91
CA ALA A 604 1.95 56.23 22.18
C ALA A 604 1.63 56.32 20.70
N ALA A 605 1.94 57.44 20.08
CA ALA A 605 1.80 57.68 18.65
C ALA A 605 2.96 58.50 18.09
N GLY A 606 3.51 58.08 17.00
CA GLY A 606 4.64 58.77 16.32
C GLY A 606 4.27 60.13 15.72
N LYS A 607 3.00 60.43 15.49
CA LYS A 607 2.57 61.70 14.95
C LYS A 607 1.60 62.45 15.86
N GLN A 608 0.43 61.92 16.06
CA GLN A 608 -0.65 62.63 16.79
C GLN A 608 -1.57 61.67 17.50
N ILE A 609 -1.99 62.02 18.71
CA ILE A 609 -3.12 61.40 19.42
C ILE A 609 -4.27 62.40 19.37
N SER A 610 -5.40 62.02 18.84
CA SER A 610 -6.63 62.82 18.83
C SER A 610 -7.72 62.10 19.62
N LEU A 611 -8.22 62.73 20.65
CA LEU A 611 -9.33 62.25 21.47
C LEU A 611 -10.52 63.19 21.27
N TRP A 612 -11.58 62.68 20.67
CA TRP A 612 -12.81 63.42 20.43
C TRP A 612 -13.99 62.72 21.07
N SER A 613 -14.87 63.52 21.67
CA SER A 613 -16.08 63.01 22.29
C SER A 613 -17.21 64.03 22.08
N GLN A 614 -18.39 63.55 21.68
CA GLN A 614 -19.56 64.40 21.44
C GLN A 614 -20.15 65.04 22.73
N ARG A 615 -20.02 64.33 23.86
CA ARG A 615 -20.72 64.77 25.10
C ARG A 615 -19.82 65.16 26.28
N GLY A 616 -18.58 64.77 26.28
CA GLY A 616 -17.63 65.11 27.32
C GLY A 616 -16.50 64.14 27.52
N ALA A 617 -15.38 64.58 28.04
CA ALA A 617 -14.24 63.80 28.44
C ALA A 617 -13.85 64.04 29.87
N LYS A 618 -13.42 63.05 30.61
CA LYS A 618 -13.03 63.13 32.01
C LYS A 618 -11.71 62.49 32.26
N TRP A 619 -10.78 63.17 32.89
CA TRP A 619 -9.48 62.67 33.27
C TRP A 619 -9.33 62.79 34.80
N PHE A 620 -9.14 61.64 35.46
CA PHE A 620 -9.02 61.56 36.91
C PHE A 620 -7.78 60.74 37.30
N ALA A 621 -7.02 61.26 38.24
CA ALA A 621 -6.09 60.49 39.02
C ALA A 621 -6.53 60.45 40.46
N SER A 622 -6.76 59.24 41.03
CA SER A 622 -7.14 59.12 42.42
C SER A 622 -5.99 59.34 43.42
N GLN A 623 -4.81 58.93 42.98
CA GLN A 623 -3.52 59.06 43.65
C GLN A 623 -2.46 59.43 42.63
N GLY A 624 -1.58 60.38 43.00
CA GLY A 624 -0.53 60.90 42.11
C GLY A 624 -0.98 62.08 41.25
N ASP A 625 -0.12 62.50 40.34
CA ASP A 625 -0.26 63.76 39.59
C ASP A 625 -0.86 63.54 38.20
N ILE A 626 -1.45 64.57 37.63
CA ILE A 626 -1.77 64.65 36.19
C ILE A 626 -0.81 65.66 35.59
N ASP A 627 0.17 65.17 34.79
CA ASP A 627 1.11 66.02 34.07
C ASP A 627 0.62 66.25 32.62
N ILE A 628 0.52 67.52 32.21
CA ILE A 628 0.19 67.94 30.85
C ILE A 628 1.31 68.85 30.39
N GLN A 629 2.05 68.41 29.38
CA GLN A 629 3.20 69.15 28.86
C GLN A 629 3.27 69.19 27.34
N ALA A 630 3.68 70.29 26.75
CA ALA A 630 4.10 70.47 25.38
C ALA A 630 5.58 70.84 25.35
N GLN A 631 6.48 69.97 24.91
CA GLN A 631 7.94 70.20 25.00
C GLN A 631 8.43 71.30 24.05
N SER A 632 7.84 71.41 22.84
CA SER A 632 8.21 72.38 21.82
C SER A 632 7.04 73.19 21.26
N GLY A 633 5.84 72.97 21.75
CA GLY A 633 4.61 73.61 21.26
C GLY A 633 3.82 74.34 22.36
N ASN A 634 2.61 74.76 22.06
CA ASN A 634 1.75 75.45 22.96
C ASN A 634 0.70 74.50 23.63
N ILE A 635 0.33 74.77 24.86
CA ILE A 635 -0.87 74.23 25.49
C ILE A 635 -1.98 75.25 25.33
N THR A 636 -3.03 74.94 24.60
CA THR A 636 -4.18 75.81 24.42
C THR A 636 -5.43 75.19 25.09
N THR A 637 -6.03 75.87 26.01
CA THR A 637 -7.28 75.44 26.65
C THR A 637 -8.33 76.59 26.50
N TRP A 638 -9.52 76.25 26.04
CA TRP A 638 -10.61 77.21 25.88
C TRP A 638 -11.97 76.50 26.07
N SER A 639 -12.93 77.30 26.51
CA SER A 639 -14.27 76.83 26.61
C SER A 639 -15.25 77.97 26.20
N THR A 640 -16.44 77.57 25.71
CA THR A 640 -17.53 78.57 25.40
C THR A 640 -18.29 79.02 26.59
N GLN A 641 -18.14 78.33 27.70
CA GLN A 641 -18.71 78.63 28.99
C GLN A 641 -17.60 79.00 30.01
N ASP A 642 -17.74 78.60 31.24
CA ASP A 642 -16.78 78.87 32.28
C ASP A 642 -15.58 77.92 32.28
N THR A 643 -14.42 78.42 32.64
CA THR A 643 -13.23 77.64 32.96
C THR A 643 -12.93 77.85 34.49
N TYR A 644 -12.94 76.70 35.22
CA TYR A 644 -12.64 76.72 36.67
C TYR A 644 -11.25 76.12 36.90
N ILE A 645 -10.35 76.89 37.51
CA ILE A 645 -9.03 76.38 37.92
C ILE A 645 -8.94 76.64 39.45
N SER A 646 -8.92 75.55 40.25
CA SER A 646 -8.88 75.68 41.71
C SER A 646 -7.86 74.69 42.29
N SER A 647 -7.27 75.03 43.40
CA SER A 647 -6.35 74.19 44.15
C SER A 647 -6.65 74.28 45.67
N GLY A 648 -6.68 73.14 46.38
CA GLY A 648 -6.87 73.07 47.82
C GLY A 648 -5.70 73.62 48.64
N LYS A 649 -4.53 73.79 48.03
CA LYS A 649 -3.36 74.36 48.73
C LYS A 649 -2.80 75.60 48.02
N ARG A 650 -2.21 75.46 46.88
CA ARG A 650 -1.52 76.56 46.23
C ARG A 650 -1.68 76.44 44.68
N LEU A 651 -2.03 77.49 44.04
CA LEU A 651 -2.01 77.66 42.59
C LEU A 651 -0.84 78.58 42.24
N VAL A 652 0.06 78.11 41.37
CA VAL A 652 1.20 78.88 40.85
C VAL A 652 1.09 78.95 39.34
N ILE A 653 1.09 80.20 38.80
CA ILE A 653 1.11 80.43 37.37
C ILE A 653 2.38 81.25 37.09
N THR A 654 3.26 80.71 36.31
CA THR A 654 4.54 81.36 35.93
C THR A 654 4.66 81.45 34.42
N ALA A 655 5.21 82.55 33.98
CA ALA A 655 5.64 82.73 32.57
C ALA A 655 7.03 83.38 32.58
N GLN A 656 7.88 83.01 31.66
CA GLN A 656 9.23 83.57 31.56
C GLN A 656 9.15 85.04 31.11
N ASP A 657 8.39 85.32 30.07
CA ASP A 657 8.40 86.59 29.39
C ASP A 657 7.23 87.49 29.79
N GLU A 658 6.01 86.98 29.72
CA GLU A 658 4.79 87.71 29.95
C GLU A 658 3.64 86.83 30.48
N LEU A 659 2.99 87.28 31.54
CA LEU A 659 1.69 86.78 32.03
C LEU A 659 0.63 87.85 31.87
N THR A 660 -0.41 87.57 31.09
CA THR A 660 -1.53 88.53 30.91
C THR A 660 -2.86 87.90 31.25
N LEU A 661 -3.68 88.57 32.13
CA LEU A 661 -5.05 88.19 32.43
C LEU A 661 -5.96 89.32 31.88
N ILE A 662 -6.91 88.99 31.02
CA ILE A 662 -7.77 89.98 30.34
C ILE A 662 -9.25 89.60 30.57
N CYS A 663 -10.07 90.55 30.91
CA CYS A 663 -11.50 90.42 30.99
C CYS A 663 -12.18 91.76 30.64
N GLY A 664 -13.10 91.78 29.61
CA GLY A 664 -13.89 92.98 29.25
C GLY A 664 -13.02 94.23 28.95
N GLY A 665 -11.82 94.05 28.45
CA GLY A 665 -10.88 95.14 28.17
C GLY A 665 -10.03 95.58 29.35
N GLY A 666 -10.36 95.16 30.59
CA GLY A 666 -9.48 95.30 31.73
C GLY A 666 -8.43 94.17 31.76
N TYR A 667 -7.20 94.46 32.20
CA TYR A 667 -6.14 93.50 32.24
C TYR A 667 -5.17 93.66 33.40
N ILE A 668 -4.53 92.56 33.76
CA ILE A 668 -3.34 92.50 34.59
C ILE A 668 -2.21 91.90 33.73
N LYS A 669 -1.19 92.68 33.55
CA LYS A 669 0.01 92.25 32.73
C LYS A 669 1.26 92.29 33.58
N ILE A 670 1.96 91.21 33.64
CA ILE A 670 3.27 91.09 34.31
C ILE A 670 4.32 90.79 33.25
N LYS A 671 5.22 91.75 33.08
CA LYS A 671 6.29 91.62 32.03
C LYS A 671 7.57 92.36 32.50
N GLY A 672 8.72 91.71 32.33
CA GLY A 672 10.00 92.28 32.69
C GLY A 672 10.11 92.81 34.11
N GLY A 673 9.45 92.18 35.09
CA GLY A 673 9.42 92.56 36.50
C GLY A 673 8.41 93.61 36.82
N ASN A 674 7.73 94.23 35.85
CA ASN A 674 6.68 95.24 36.07
C ASN A 674 5.29 94.62 36.13
N VAL A 675 4.45 95.13 36.99
CA VAL A 675 3.02 94.75 37.05
C VAL A 675 2.21 95.93 36.59
N GLU A 676 1.51 95.78 35.47
CA GLU A 676 0.60 96.80 34.93
C GLU A 676 -0.85 96.39 35.13
N ILE A 677 -1.67 97.26 35.67
CA ILE A 677 -3.09 97.10 35.79
C ILE A 677 -3.75 98.20 34.99
N GLY A 678 -4.49 97.89 33.95
CA GLY A 678 -5.13 98.86 33.09
C GLY A 678 -6.52 98.42 32.63
N GLY A 679 -7.32 99.38 32.13
CA GLY A 679 -8.66 99.09 31.62
C GLY A 679 -9.47 100.31 31.31
N PRO A 680 -10.56 100.20 30.53
CA PRO A 680 -11.42 101.35 30.19
C PRO A 680 -12.35 101.78 31.30
N GLY A 681 -12.47 101.00 32.37
CA GLY A 681 -13.37 101.30 33.53
C GLY A 681 -12.62 101.82 34.76
N LYS A 682 -13.29 101.87 35.86
CA LYS A 682 -12.71 102.35 37.14
C LYS A 682 -11.95 101.21 37.83
N LEU A 683 -10.77 101.50 38.35
CA LEU A 683 -10.04 100.62 39.24
C LEU A 683 -10.59 100.80 40.67
N LEU A 684 -11.22 99.75 41.22
CA LEU A 684 -11.73 99.75 42.58
C LEU A 684 -10.85 98.80 43.44
N ILE A 685 -10.12 99.35 44.39
CA ILE A 685 -9.30 98.58 45.32
C ILE A 685 -10.01 98.58 46.66
N LYS A 686 -10.48 97.42 47.12
CA LYS A 686 -11.11 97.26 48.49
C LYS A 686 -10.12 96.44 49.36
N ASN A 687 -9.45 97.12 50.25
CA ASN A 687 -8.52 96.49 51.19
C ASN A 687 -8.45 97.36 52.50
N ALA A 688 -7.92 96.76 53.56
CA ALA A 688 -7.75 97.45 54.85
C ALA A 688 -6.57 98.42 54.87
N GLY A 689 -5.75 98.47 53.86
CA GLY A 689 -4.64 99.43 53.74
C GLY A 689 -3.69 99.05 52.59
N ILE A 690 -3.02 100.08 52.00
CA ILE A 690 -2.00 99.84 50.94
C ILE A 690 -0.65 100.21 51.56
N LYS A 691 0.29 99.28 51.59
CA LYS A 691 1.66 99.48 52.04
C LYS A 691 2.61 99.48 50.84
N LYS A 692 3.28 100.58 50.59
CA LYS A 692 4.36 100.65 49.61
C LYS A 692 5.63 100.22 50.33
N ALA A 693 6.27 99.13 49.83
CA ALA A 693 7.55 98.61 50.32
C ALA A 693 8.62 98.74 49.16
N GLY A 694 9.85 98.60 49.50
CA GLY A 694 10.92 98.61 48.48
C GLY A 694 10.78 97.48 47.42
N SER A 695 11.60 97.52 46.43
CA SER A 695 11.63 96.49 45.35
C SER A 695 11.84 95.07 45.92
N GLY A 696 11.04 94.13 45.49
CA GLY A 696 11.14 92.73 45.85
C GLY A 696 10.96 91.85 44.58
N SER A 697 11.63 90.75 44.53
CA SER A 697 11.47 89.75 43.42
C SER A 697 11.19 88.40 44.01
N MET A 698 10.41 87.60 43.30
CA MET A 698 10.17 86.17 43.60
C MET A 698 10.45 85.38 42.30
N GLN A 699 11.32 84.36 42.38
CA GLN A 699 11.56 83.49 41.27
C GLN A 699 10.67 82.26 41.34
N GLY A 700 9.91 82.01 40.29
CA GLY A 700 9.24 80.70 40.07
C GLY A 700 10.25 79.73 39.45
N VAL A 701 10.28 78.51 39.98
CA VAL A 701 11.07 77.41 39.39
C VAL A 701 10.27 76.92 38.19
N MET A 702 10.78 77.14 36.99
CA MET A 702 10.34 76.43 35.76
C MET A 702 11.09 75.14 35.67
N LYS A 703 10.36 73.98 35.54
CA LYS A 703 10.97 72.71 35.24
C LYS A 703 11.51 72.78 33.82
N SER A 704 12.77 72.45 33.66
CA SER A 704 13.36 72.10 32.33
C SER A 704 12.91 70.71 31.92
N PHE A 705 12.51 70.58 30.72
CA PHE A 705 12.22 69.26 30.15
C PHE A 705 13.49 68.70 29.53
N GLU A 706 13.80 67.42 29.85
CA GLU A 706 14.77 66.66 29.10
C GLU A 706 14.13 66.30 27.75
N SER A 707 14.76 66.68 26.66
CA SER A 707 14.32 66.22 25.33
C SER A 707 14.53 64.74 25.24
N GLY A 708 13.48 63.98 25.00
CA GLY A 708 13.57 62.55 24.71
C GLY A 708 14.30 62.34 23.38
N SER A 709 15.32 61.51 23.38
CA SER A 709 15.93 61.04 22.13
C SER A 709 15.05 59.94 21.51
N PHE A 710 14.85 60.03 20.22
CA PHE A 710 14.11 59.04 19.46
C PHE A 710 15.10 58.06 18.84
N ASP A 711 14.87 56.74 19.06
CA ASP A 711 15.72 55.69 18.55
C ASP A 711 14.98 54.90 17.43
N GLU A 712 15.60 54.85 16.25
CA GLU A 712 15.06 54.10 15.12
C GLU A 712 16.04 53.05 14.62
N LYS A 713 15.53 51.86 14.31
CA LYS A 713 16.25 50.74 13.73
C LYS A 713 15.45 50.20 12.54
N PHE A 714 16.10 50.22 11.35
CA PHE A 714 15.44 49.80 10.11
C PHE A 714 15.82 48.41 9.72
N VAL A 715 14.90 47.69 9.04
CA VAL A 715 15.19 46.41 8.38
C VAL A 715 15.27 46.64 6.89
N ILE A 716 16.41 46.37 6.30
CA ILE A 716 16.60 46.43 4.85
C ILE A 716 16.22 45.09 4.24
N ARG A 717 15.27 45.13 3.31
CA ARG A 717 14.75 43.93 2.65
C ARG A 717 14.96 43.98 1.14
N ASN A 718 15.11 42.82 0.53
CA ASN A 718 15.10 42.70 -0.92
C ASN A 718 13.75 43.17 -1.48
N SER A 719 13.75 43.99 -2.50
CA SER A 719 12.49 44.55 -3.05
C SER A 719 11.59 43.49 -3.70
N LEU A 720 12.18 42.38 -4.21
CA LEU A 720 11.48 41.30 -4.90
C LEU A 720 11.09 40.16 -3.93
N THR A 721 12.07 39.60 -3.19
CA THR A 721 11.85 38.44 -2.32
C THR A 721 11.29 38.79 -0.94
N LYS A 722 11.34 40.10 -0.54
CA LYS A 722 10.99 40.60 0.79
C LYS A 722 11.82 40.04 1.95
N GLU A 723 12.85 39.27 1.66
CA GLU A 723 13.74 38.72 2.68
C GLU A 723 14.70 39.80 3.22
N PRO A 724 15.06 39.77 4.52
CA PRO A 724 16.06 40.66 5.10
C PRO A 724 17.42 40.51 4.43
N LEU A 725 18.06 41.60 4.14
CA LEU A 725 19.42 41.63 3.51
C LEU A 725 20.50 41.77 4.59
N ALA A 726 21.18 40.70 4.91
CA ALA A 726 22.31 40.66 5.82
C ALA A 726 23.56 41.24 5.18
N ASN A 727 24.43 41.90 5.95
CA ASN A 727 25.71 42.44 5.56
C ASN A 727 25.63 43.37 4.34
N LYS A 728 24.56 44.19 4.22
CA LYS A 728 24.40 45.17 3.16
C LYS A 728 24.74 46.55 3.67
N ALA A 729 25.58 47.24 2.91
CA ALA A 729 25.90 48.64 3.17
C ALA A 729 24.63 49.51 2.98
N TYR A 730 24.38 50.42 3.89
CA TYR A 730 23.27 51.38 3.86
C TYR A 730 23.76 52.79 4.18
N SER A 731 22.98 53.77 3.77
CA SER A 731 23.12 55.17 4.15
C SER A 731 21.72 55.73 4.41
N ILE A 732 21.52 56.28 5.59
CA ILE A 732 20.24 56.85 6.02
C ILE A 732 20.46 58.38 6.24
N THR A 733 19.67 59.19 5.59
CA THR A 733 19.61 60.63 5.89
C THR A 733 18.61 60.89 7.00
N MET A 734 19.08 61.33 8.15
CA MET A 734 18.26 61.65 9.29
C MET A 734 17.45 62.93 9.08
N PRO A 735 16.36 63.16 9.78
CA PRO A 735 15.54 64.40 9.68
C PRO A 735 16.31 65.67 9.98
N ASP A 736 17.35 65.60 10.78
CA ASP A 736 18.28 66.69 11.11
C ASP A 736 19.36 66.95 10.03
N GLY A 737 19.31 66.16 8.93
CA GLY A 737 20.26 66.29 7.80
C GLY A 737 21.55 65.48 7.97
N ARG A 738 21.78 64.83 9.11
CA ARG A 738 22.95 63.93 9.25
C ARG A 738 22.78 62.66 8.40
N ILE A 739 23.89 62.21 7.85
CA ILE A 739 23.94 60.98 7.10
C ILE A 739 24.64 59.90 7.94
N VAL A 740 23.91 58.86 8.25
CA VAL A 740 24.43 57.67 9.00
C VAL A 740 24.60 56.51 8.03
N SER A 741 25.81 56.00 7.94
CA SER A 741 26.11 54.88 7.07
C SER A 741 26.63 53.69 7.89
N GLY A 742 26.29 52.48 7.46
CA GLY A 742 26.70 51.26 8.14
C GLY A 742 26.45 50.01 7.29
N VAL A 743 26.52 48.85 7.91
CA VAL A 743 26.24 47.56 7.31
C VAL A 743 25.20 46.88 8.15
N THR A 744 24.16 46.25 7.53
CA THR A 744 23.10 45.52 8.24
C THR A 744 23.64 44.27 8.92
N ASP A 745 23.06 43.93 10.05
CA ASP A 745 23.37 42.69 10.77
C ASP A 745 22.86 41.44 10.04
N LEU A 746 23.03 40.25 10.63
CA LEU A 746 22.59 38.98 10.05
C LEU A 746 21.08 38.89 9.82
N ASN A 747 20.27 39.69 10.50
CA ASN A 747 18.84 39.76 10.35
C ASN A 747 18.36 40.94 9.48
N GLY A 748 19.30 41.62 8.82
CA GLY A 748 19.05 42.76 7.93
C GLY A 748 18.78 44.10 8.66
N TYR A 749 19.01 44.21 9.96
CA TYR A 749 18.79 45.43 10.73
C TYR A 749 20.00 46.40 10.59
N THR A 750 19.68 47.71 10.55
CA THR A 750 20.68 48.76 10.69
C THR A 750 21.14 48.88 12.15
N SER A 751 22.22 49.59 12.42
CA SER A 751 22.51 50.05 13.79
C SER A 751 21.38 50.94 14.32
N LEU A 752 21.24 50.99 15.64
CA LEU A 752 20.34 51.90 16.28
C LEU A 752 20.78 53.34 16.01
N ASN A 753 19.89 54.18 15.49
CA ASN A 753 20.17 55.56 15.17
C ASN A 753 19.33 56.44 16.10
N THR A 754 19.96 57.33 16.84
CA THR A 754 19.33 58.29 17.75
C THR A 754 19.20 59.66 17.08
N SER A 755 18.03 60.26 17.19
CA SER A 755 17.76 61.60 16.73
C SER A 755 16.93 62.35 17.78
N ASP A 756 17.22 63.62 17.96
CA ASP A 756 16.44 64.54 18.78
C ASP A 756 15.19 65.07 18.04
N VAL A 757 15.03 64.69 16.80
CA VAL A 757 13.93 65.08 15.90
C VAL A 757 13.41 63.81 15.18
N ILE A 758 12.10 63.63 15.20
CA ILE A 758 11.42 62.53 14.44
C ILE A 758 11.34 62.88 12.97
#